data_d1b2b1c9ff51c653065a7577940b1898
#
_entry.id   d1b2b1c9ff51c653065a7577940b1898
#
_cell.length_a   1.000
_cell.length_b   1.000
_cell.length_c   1.000
_cell.angle_alpha   90.00
_cell.angle_beta   90.00
_cell.angle_gamma   90.00
#
_symmetry.space_group_name_H-M   'P 1'
#
loop_
_entity.id
_entity.type
_entity.pdbx_description
1 polymer ?
#
loop_
_entity_poly.entity_id
_entity_poly.type
_entity_poly.pdbx_seq_one_letter_code
_entity_poly.pdbx_strand_id
1 'polypeptide(L)'
;MNKTAFFLLMLPASLLHAETQTDISLDEVIVTAPLPVTKAEAGSPVTVLSDDELRMKTGHSIGDTLKNELGISSQSFGPGVGTPVIRGQAGPRVRVLSNGIGSNDVSAISPDHATSVEPLLAERIEVLRGPATLLYGSGAMGGVVNVIDNRIPGKAFDKALNAALEQRFDSTSDETSTTMKVEGSKDHIAYHLDGFYRHRNNLDIGGSGIDTAKVAITDPSLEVVDNPSGYLNNTGAEAISGSAGLSWVGDNGFAGASINNLNNSYGIAPDGTGTETVRIAMRQNKYDFKSELTNPLPFAKTLRTRLGYTDYQHTEIANGEPGAFFTNKSYEGRVELNHQDIGPLRGAVGFQAQVSDFNAVEKLTGASIVPRSDTYSYGVFGVEAFDLGPVTYQLGTRVEQTDIHPDGFAPLSYTPVSASVSALWKLDSRNSLNLAITRSSRAPNVQELLANGYHDATRSFELGSLSLKEETAYNLDLGYRFKSDWLRAELDLFHNWAGDYIYQHRTGAFVDEEGNPCAVDCKPVVQSSQQDAIFKGYEAKLIFPVVENHLGLVELTLFSDYTRGEFKTGGDVPRMPPLRYGLQLDYNKDKVSSYLRLTRADDQTHVGEFETSTAGYYLLNAGVNYQIKAAGDAKLLVFAKGNNLLDQNIRNATSYLRNFAPEAGRGAEVGFRLSY
;
A
#
# COMPACT_ATOMS: atom_id res chain seq x y z
N MET A 1 1.79 -29.97 37.46
CA MET A 1 0.40 -29.82 37.90
C MET A 1 0.25 -28.44 38.51
N ASN A 2 -0.17 -27.46 37.79
CA ASN A 2 -0.65 -26.19 38.36
C ASN A 2 -1.85 -25.76 37.52
N LYS A 3 -3.00 -25.73 38.21
CA LYS A 3 -4.29 -25.33 37.65
C LYS A 3 -4.39 -23.81 37.75
N THR A 4 -4.51 -23.11 36.62
CA THR A 4 -4.88 -21.69 36.63
C THR A 4 -6.34 -21.58 36.21
N ALA A 5 -7.16 -21.06 37.11
CA ALA A 5 -8.60 -20.91 36.94
C ALA A 5 -8.92 -19.65 36.12
N PHE A 6 -9.81 -19.81 35.16
CA PHE A 6 -10.45 -18.72 34.41
C PHE A 6 -11.56 -18.10 35.27
N PHE A 7 -11.45 -16.82 35.62
CA PHE A 7 -12.53 -16.06 36.25
C PHE A 7 -13.39 -15.40 35.18
N LEU A 8 -14.64 -15.86 35.08
CA LEU A 8 -15.70 -15.22 34.26
C LEU A 8 -16.35 -14.13 35.13
N LEU A 9 -16.16 -12.85 34.82
CA LEU A 9 -16.87 -11.75 35.43
C LEU A 9 -18.25 -11.59 34.79
N MET A 10 -19.32 -11.95 35.50
CA MET A 10 -20.70 -11.57 35.22
C MET A 10 -20.99 -10.17 35.78
N LEU A 11 -21.34 -9.22 34.94
CA LEU A 11 -21.90 -7.93 35.34
C LEU A 11 -23.43 -7.93 35.18
N PRO A 12 -24.18 -7.26 36.07
CA PRO A 12 -25.64 -7.30 36.04
C PRO A 12 -26.25 -6.41 34.98
N ALA A 13 -27.31 -6.91 34.33
CA ALA A 13 -28.08 -6.23 33.33
C ALA A 13 -28.99 -5.16 33.95
N SER A 14 -28.77 -3.90 33.63
CA SER A 14 -29.74 -2.83 33.80
C SER A 14 -30.45 -2.52 32.48
N LEU A 15 -31.77 -2.67 32.51
CA LEU A 15 -32.67 -2.36 31.38
C LEU A 15 -32.67 -0.85 31.08
N LEU A 16 -32.13 -0.46 29.95
CA LEU A 16 -32.34 0.85 29.34
C LEU A 16 -32.95 0.65 27.96
N HIS A 17 -34.07 1.33 27.73
CA HIS A 17 -34.73 1.38 26.43
C HIS A 17 -33.78 2.02 25.42
N ALA A 18 -33.41 1.30 24.37
CA ALA A 18 -32.67 1.84 23.23
C ALA A 18 -33.66 2.19 22.13
N GLU A 19 -33.67 3.46 21.71
CA GLU A 19 -34.20 3.85 20.42
C GLU A 19 -33.36 3.17 19.34
N THR A 20 -34.02 2.40 18.49
CA THR A 20 -33.45 1.80 17.29
C THR A 20 -33.08 2.90 16.31
N GLN A 21 -31.85 3.37 16.33
CA GLN A 21 -31.25 4.07 15.22
C GLN A 21 -30.89 2.99 14.18
N THR A 22 -31.68 2.87 13.14
CA THR A 22 -31.31 2.17 11.92
C THR A 22 -30.16 2.95 11.30
N ASP A 23 -28.93 2.51 11.56
CA ASP A 23 -27.78 2.91 10.77
C ASP A 23 -27.97 2.36 9.36
N ILE A 24 -28.52 3.23 8.50
CA ILE A 24 -28.37 3.07 7.05
C ILE A 24 -26.88 3.22 6.82
N SER A 25 -26.17 2.11 6.63
CA SER A 25 -24.80 2.18 6.11
C SER A 25 -24.91 2.87 4.75
N LEU A 26 -24.63 4.17 4.71
CA LEU A 26 -24.44 4.91 3.48
C LEU A 26 -23.43 4.12 2.68
N ASP A 27 -23.77 3.68 1.47
CA ASP A 27 -22.86 2.99 0.59
C ASP A 27 -21.60 3.85 0.48
N GLU A 28 -20.45 3.28 0.86
CA GLU A 28 -19.19 3.99 1.02
C GLU A 28 -18.75 4.59 -0.33
N VAL A 29 -18.70 5.92 -0.41
CA VAL A 29 -18.34 6.66 -1.63
C VAL A 29 -16.84 6.60 -1.83
N ILE A 30 -16.40 6.26 -3.04
CA ILE A 30 -15.00 6.23 -3.43
C ILE A 30 -14.58 7.63 -3.86
N VAL A 31 -13.68 8.24 -3.08
CA VAL A 31 -13.18 9.60 -3.31
C VAL A 31 -12.14 9.64 -4.43
N THR A 32 -11.38 8.56 -4.60
CA THR A 32 -10.33 8.45 -5.63
C THR A 32 -10.92 8.30 -7.03
N ALA A 33 -12.15 7.77 -7.18
CA ALA A 33 -12.77 7.66 -8.50
C ALA A 33 -13.07 9.05 -9.08
N PRO A 34 -12.84 9.28 -10.40
CA PRO A 34 -13.12 10.58 -11.04
C PRO A 34 -14.61 10.90 -11.07
N LEU A 35 -15.44 9.88 -11.20
CA LEU A 35 -16.89 9.97 -11.05
C LEU A 35 -17.25 9.51 -9.64
N PRO A 36 -18.07 10.28 -8.89
CA PRO A 36 -18.57 9.84 -7.59
C PRO A 36 -19.36 8.54 -7.76
N VAL A 37 -18.81 7.45 -7.25
CA VAL A 37 -19.46 6.12 -7.25
C VAL A 37 -19.35 5.54 -5.85
N THR A 38 -20.38 4.80 -5.46
CA THR A 38 -20.32 4.00 -4.25
C THR A 38 -19.49 2.74 -4.49
N LYS A 39 -18.99 2.11 -3.43
CA LYS A 39 -18.30 0.83 -3.53
C LYS A 39 -19.13 -0.24 -4.25
N ALA A 40 -20.45 -0.22 -4.06
CA ALA A 40 -21.40 -1.13 -4.72
C ALA A 40 -21.55 -0.86 -6.22
N GLU A 41 -21.34 0.38 -6.64
CA GLU A 41 -21.44 0.84 -8.04
C GLU A 41 -20.08 0.91 -8.74
N ALA A 42 -19.01 0.69 -8.00
CA ALA A 42 -17.68 0.55 -8.60
C ALA A 42 -17.67 -0.69 -9.49
N GLY A 43 -17.47 -0.48 -10.77
CA GLY A 43 -17.37 -1.56 -11.76
C GLY A 43 -16.11 -2.42 -11.62
N SER A 44 -15.36 -2.27 -10.53
CA SER A 44 -14.12 -3.02 -10.24
C SER A 44 -13.96 -3.17 -8.73
N PRO A 45 -13.22 -4.18 -8.25
CA PRO A 45 -12.99 -4.36 -6.83
C PRO A 45 -12.27 -3.14 -6.23
N VAL A 46 -12.85 -2.59 -5.19
CA VAL A 46 -12.27 -1.50 -4.40
C VAL A 46 -12.20 -1.92 -2.94
N THR A 47 -11.03 -1.75 -2.33
CA THR A 47 -10.87 -1.88 -0.88
C THR A 47 -10.84 -0.47 -0.29
N VAL A 48 -11.64 -0.25 0.72
CA VAL A 48 -11.66 0.99 1.47
C VAL A 48 -11.46 0.66 2.94
N LEU A 49 -10.51 1.30 3.57
CA LEU A 49 -10.30 1.26 5.02
C LEU A 49 -10.46 2.67 5.56
N SER A 50 -11.32 2.84 6.54
CA SER A 50 -11.57 4.13 7.20
C SER A 50 -11.85 3.94 8.69
N ASP A 51 -11.85 5.02 9.45
CA ASP A 51 -12.27 5.09 10.83
C ASP A 51 -11.63 4.03 11.75
N ASP A 52 -12.45 3.35 12.55
CA ASP A 52 -11.99 2.35 13.51
C ASP A 52 -11.46 1.09 12.83
N GLU A 53 -11.98 0.71 11.65
CA GLU A 53 -11.45 -0.41 10.87
C GLU A 53 -10.00 -0.14 10.43
N LEU A 54 -9.72 1.05 9.90
CA LEU A 54 -8.36 1.44 9.53
C LEU A 54 -7.44 1.42 10.76
N ARG A 55 -7.87 2.00 11.89
CA ARG A 55 -7.07 2.00 13.14
C ARG A 55 -6.71 0.61 13.61
N MET A 56 -7.68 -0.32 13.57
CA MET A 56 -7.45 -1.70 13.99
C MET A 56 -6.55 -2.47 13.03
N LYS A 57 -6.46 -2.07 11.75
CA LYS A 57 -5.62 -2.72 10.74
C LYS A 57 -4.28 -2.02 10.52
N THR A 58 -4.10 -0.81 11.02
CA THR A 58 -2.84 -0.05 10.85
C THR A 58 -1.64 -0.84 11.36
N GLY A 59 -0.65 -1.02 10.49
CA GLY A 59 0.64 -1.64 10.74
C GLY A 59 1.80 -0.64 10.57
N HIS A 60 3.03 -1.15 10.52
CA HIS A 60 4.25 -0.34 10.47
C HIS A 60 4.50 0.34 9.11
N SER A 61 3.88 -0.18 8.06
CA SER A 61 3.96 0.33 6.68
C SER A 61 2.61 0.26 5.99
N ILE A 62 2.50 0.87 4.82
CA ILE A 62 1.29 0.79 4.00
C ILE A 62 1.03 -0.65 3.49
N GLY A 63 2.09 -1.40 3.14
CA GLY A 63 1.97 -2.80 2.77
C GLY A 63 1.53 -3.67 3.94
N ASP A 64 2.06 -3.43 5.13
CA ASP A 64 1.69 -4.15 6.34
C ASP A 64 0.23 -3.87 6.77
N THR A 65 -0.22 -2.63 6.63
CA THR A 65 -1.61 -2.22 6.87
C THR A 65 -2.60 -2.95 5.96
N LEU A 66 -2.21 -3.21 4.71
CA LEU A 66 -3.10 -3.76 3.67
C LEU A 66 -2.94 -5.27 3.46
N LYS A 67 -1.89 -5.93 3.98
CA LYS A 67 -1.52 -7.33 3.65
C LYS A 67 -2.60 -8.37 3.93
N ASN A 68 -3.54 -8.05 4.82
CA ASN A 68 -4.65 -8.95 5.17
C ASN A 68 -5.92 -8.72 4.34
N GLU A 69 -5.92 -7.74 3.40
CA GLU A 69 -7.01 -7.53 2.47
C GLU A 69 -6.95 -8.53 1.29
N LEU A 70 -8.12 -8.84 0.71
CA LEU A 70 -8.19 -9.78 -0.41
C LEU A 70 -7.44 -9.26 -1.64
N GLY A 71 -6.66 -10.13 -2.27
CA GLY A 71 -5.84 -9.81 -3.43
C GLY A 71 -4.67 -8.89 -3.13
N ILE A 72 -4.40 -8.56 -1.85
CA ILE A 72 -3.29 -7.70 -1.43
C ILE A 72 -2.34 -8.48 -0.51
N SER A 73 -1.05 -8.33 -0.76
CA SER A 73 0.03 -8.83 0.07
C SER A 73 1.03 -7.71 0.33
N SER A 74 2.04 -7.94 1.14
CA SER A 74 3.13 -7.00 1.35
C SER A 74 4.42 -7.58 0.78
N GLN A 75 5.10 -6.81 -0.07
CA GLN A 75 6.49 -7.06 -0.42
C GLN A 75 7.33 -6.41 0.66
N SER A 76 8.01 -7.21 1.46
CA SER A 76 8.82 -6.71 2.56
C SER A 76 10.32 -6.88 2.29
N PHE A 77 11.08 -5.93 2.82
CA PHE A 77 12.53 -6.00 2.95
C PHE A 77 12.90 -5.88 4.44
N GLY A 78 12.40 -6.83 5.24
CA GLY A 78 12.41 -6.76 6.69
C GLY A 78 11.28 -5.89 7.28
N PRO A 79 11.25 -5.74 8.61
CA PRO A 79 10.11 -5.08 9.31
C PRO A 79 10.00 -3.58 9.04
N GLY A 80 11.08 -2.92 8.54
CA GLY A 80 11.12 -1.49 8.21
C GLY A 80 10.43 -1.15 6.91
N VAL A 81 10.30 -2.11 6.01
CA VAL A 81 9.86 -1.89 4.64
C VAL A 81 8.73 -2.85 4.28
N GLY A 82 7.62 -2.29 3.84
CA GLY A 82 6.49 -3.06 3.31
C GLY A 82 5.76 -2.23 2.26
N THR A 83 5.84 -2.68 0.99
CA THR A 83 5.13 -2.07 -0.12
C THR A 83 3.96 -2.96 -0.56
N PRO A 84 2.82 -2.38 -1.00
CA PRO A 84 1.66 -3.17 -1.39
C PRO A 84 1.95 -4.01 -2.65
N VAL A 85 1.52 -5.26 -2.62
CA VAL A 85 1.46 -6.17 -3.78
C VAL A 85 0.00 -6.41 -4.09
N ILE A 86 -0.46 -6.04 -5.27
CA ILE A 86 -1.85 -6.20 -5.69
C ILE A 86 -1.90 -7.25 -6.80
N ARG A 87 -2.59 -8.38 -6.56
CA ARG A 87 -2.71 -9.49 -7.53
C ARG A 87 -1.36 -9.95 -8.08
N GLY A 88 -0.34 -9.99 -7.20
CA GLY A 88 1.03 -10.36 -7.58
C GLY A 88 1.84 -9.25 -8.27
N GLN A 89 1.26 -8.07 -8.51
CA GLN A 89 1.95 -6.92 -9.09
C GLN A 89 2.52 -6.04 -7.96
N ALA A 90 3.79 -5.65 -8.08
CA ALA A 90 4.52 -4.89 -7.06
C ALA A 90 5.41 -3.80 -7.67
N GLY A 91 6.03 -2.99 -6.83
CA GLY A 91 6.99 -1.95 -7.21
C GLY A 91 6.39 -0.93 -8.18
N PRO A 92 7.03 -0.69 -9.35
CA PRO A 92 6.58 0.36 -10.28
C PRO A 92 5.20 0.13 -10.90
N ARG A 93 4.56 -1.04 -10.66
CA ARG A 93 3.21 -1.37 -11.14
C ARG A 93 2.09 -1.02 -10.16
N VAL A 94 2.44 -0.70 -8.91
CA VAL A 94 1.47 -0.28 -7.88
C VAL A 94 1.78 1.16 -7.47
N ARG A 95 0.92 2.08 -7.84
CA ARG A 95 1.14 3.49 -7.53
C ARG A 95 0.60 3.83 -6.15
N VAL A 96 1.46 4.27 -5.23
CA VAL A 96 1.07 4.79 -3.93
C VAL A 96 0.92 6.30 -4.02
N LEU A 97 -0.24 6.80 -3.60
CA LEU A 97 -0.60 8.21 -3.63
C LEU A 97 -0.88 8.73 -2.21
N SER A 98 -0.60 9.99 -2.00
CA SER A 98 -1.08 10.80 -0.90
C SER A 98 -2.02 11.86 -1.45
N ASN A 99 -3.32 11.79 -1.11
CA ASN A 99 -4.35 12.72 -1.60
C ASN A 99 -4.45 12.83 -3.13
N GLY A 100 -4.11 11.76 -3.88
CA GLY A 100 -4.18 11.72 -5.34
C GLY A 100 -2.95 12.26 -6.07
N ILE A 101 -1.86 12.56 -5.36
CA ILE A 101 -0.50 12.87 -5.87
C ILE A 101 0.43 11.73 -5.44
N GLY A 102 1.39 11.36 -6.27
CA GLY A 102 2.36 10.31 -5.96
C GLY A 102 3.12 10.58 -4.65
N SER A 103 3.53 9.50 -3.95
CA SER A 103 4.46 9.60 -2.82
C SER A 103 5.78 10.25 -3.25
N ASN A 104 6.18 9.99 -4.52
CA ASN A 104 7.35 10.55 -5.17
C ASN A 104 8.65 10.32 -4.38
N ASP A 105 8.67 9.24 -3.60
CA ASP A 105 9.85 8.64 -2.97
C ASP A 105 10.51 7.63 -3.95
N VAL A 106 11.45 6.85 -3.45
CA VAL A 106 12.15 5.85 -4.26
C VAL A 106 11.68 4.40 -3.99
N SER A 107 10.60 4.22 -3.23
CA SER A 107 10.08 2.89 -2.89
C SER A 107 9.54 2.10 -4.09
N ALA A 108 9.13 2.78 -5.16
CA ALA A 108 8.75 2.14 -6.42
C ALA A 108 9.98 1.78 -7.30
N ILE A 109 11.16 2.29 -6.98
CA ILE A 109 12.38 2.08 -7.74
C ILE A 109 13.14 0.87 -7.20
N SER A 110 13.37 0.80 -5.88
CA SER A 110 14.05 -0.32 -5.23
C SER A 110 13.23 -0.91 -4.07
N PRO A 111 13.28 -2.24 -3.86
CA PRO A 111 12.41 -2.95 -2.92
C PRO A 111 12.76 -2.76 -1.43
N ASP A 112 13.94 -2.28 -1.11
CA ASP A 112 14.47 -2.05 0.24
C ASP A 112 14.10 -0.68 0.82
N HIS A 113 13.47 0.19 0.01
CA HIS A 113 13.09 1.52 0.42
C HIS A 113 11.65 1.60 0.92
N ALA A 114 11.47 2.11 2.14
CA ALA A 114 10.14 2.33 2.71
C ALA A 114 9.37 3.41 1.96
N THR A 115 8.08 3.18 1.74
CA THR A 115 7.18 4.22 1.23
C THR A 115 7.05 5.35 2.25
N SER A 116 7.15 6.59 1.81
CA SER A 116 7.12 7.79 2.66
C SER A 116 5.71 8.25 3.05
N VAL A 117 4.77 7.31 3.15
CA VAL A 117 3.38 7.57 3.57
C VAL A 117 3.13 6.86 4.88
N GLU A 118 2.64 7.60 5.90
CA GLU A 118 2.40 7.09 7.25
C GLU A 118 0.92 6.71 7.46
N PRO A 119 0.61 5.41 7.63
CA PRO A 119 -0.77 4.96 7.82
C PRO A 119 -1.43 5.44 9.12
N LEU A 120 -0.66 5.74 10.17
CA LEU A 120 -1.18 6.24 11.46
C LEU A 120 -1.86 7.61 11.34
N LEU A 121 -1.49 8.41 10.33
CA LEU A 121 -2.06 9.73 10.07
C LEU A 121 -3.17 9.69 9.02
N ALA A 122 -3.42 8.54 8.41
CA ALA A 122 -4.47 8.39 7.40
C ALA A 122 -5.87 8.44 8.03
N GLU A 123 -6.79 9.15 7.38
CA GLU A 123 -8.21 9.07 7.68
C GLU A 123 -8.89 7.96 6.88
N ARG A 124 -8.33 7.69 5.70
CA ARG A 124 -8.88 6.71 4.76
C ARG A 124 -7.79 6.19 3.83
N ILE A 125 -7.86 4.91 3.49
CA ILE A 125 -7.02 4.29 2.46
C ILE A 125 -7.93 3.63 1.44
N GLU A 126 -7.77 3.98 0.17
CA GLU A 126 -8.51 3.40 -0.95
C GLU A 126 -7.56 2.63 -1.86
N VAL A 127 -7.92 1.38 -2.16
CA VAL A 127 -7.16 0.56 -3.12
C VAL A 127 -8.03 0.28 -4.32
N LEU A 128 -7.64 0.85 -5.46
CA LEU A 128 -8.31 0.69 -6.75
C LEU A 128 -7.63 -0.39 -7.57
N ARG A 129 -8.44 -1.18 -8.27
CA ARG A 129 -8.01 -2.20 -9.24
C ARG A 129 -8.75 -2.01 -10.56
N GLY A 130 -8.23 -2.55 -11.65
CA GLY A 130 -8.89 -2.53 -12.96
C GLY A 130 -9.00 -1.14 -13.59
N PRO A 131 -10.09 -0.83 -14.34
CA PRO A 131 -10.18 0.34 -15.23
C PRO A 131 -9.88 1.70 -14.61
N ALA A 132 -10.27 1.92 -13.35
CA ALA A 132 -10.08 3.21 -12.69
C ALA A 132 -8.61 3.58 -12.48
N THR A 133 -7.70 2.62 -12.50
CA THR A 133 -6.27 2.84 -12.24
C THR A 133 -5.57 3.62 -13.34
N LEU A 134 -6.02 3.48 -14.60
CA LEU A 134 -5.41 4.16 -15.74
C LEU A 134 -5.34 5.68 -15.61
N LEU A 135 -6.25 6.25 -14.83
CA LEU A 135 -6.31 7.70 -14.62
C LEU A 135 -5.13 8.24 -13.79
N TYR A 136 -4.45 7.37 -13.04
CA TYR A 136 -3.40 7.75 -12.09
C TYR A 136 -1.97 7.55 -12.61
N GLY A 137 -1.79 7.37 -13.90
CA GLY A 137 -0.48 7.27 -14.54
C GLY A 137 -0.14 5.86 -15.01
N SER A 138 0.90 5.77 -15.83
CA SER A 138 1.37 4.52 -16.43
C SER A 138 1.84 3.50 -15.38
N GLY A 139 2.36 3.94 -14.23
CA GLY A 139 2.75 3.07 -13.11
C GLY A 139 1.60 2.45 -12.32
N ALA A 140 0.33 2.60 -12.75
CA ALA A 140 -0.83 2.04 -12.04
C ALA A 140 -1.37 0.76 -12.68
N MET A 141 -0.52 -0.05 -13.33
CA MET A 141 -0.93 -1.26 -14.05
C MET A 141 -1.52 -2.35 -13.16
N GLY A 142 -0.96 -2.55 -11.97
CA GLY A 142 -1.42 -3.52 -10.96
C GLY A 142 -2.48 -2.95 -10.03
N GLY A 143 -2.44 -1.64 -9.76
CA GLY A 143 -3.36 -0.97 -8.87
C GLY A 143 -2.88 0.39 -8.39
N VAL A 144 -3.77 1.05 -7.65
CA VAL A 144 -3.52 2.33 -6.97
C VAL A 144 -3.86 2.19 -5.51
N VAL A 145 -2.96 2.63 -4.63
CA VAL A 145 -3.22 2.79 -3.20
C VAL A 145 -3.20 4.28 -2.90
N ASN A 146 -4.36 4.87 -2.60
CA ASN A 146 -4.45 6.28 -2.25
C ASN A 146 -4.69 6.45 -0.74
N VAL A 147 -3.72 7.04 -0.07
CA VAL A 147 -3.82 7.40 1.34
C VAL A 147 -4.36 8.83 1.42
N ILE A 148 -5.49 8.97 2.07
CA ILE A 148 -6.21 10.23 2.22
C ILE A 148 -6.06 10.67 3.66
N ASP A 149 -5.46 11.84 3.83
CA ASP A 149 -5.42 12.59 5.07
C ASP A 149 -6.27 13.87 4.92
N ASN A 150 -6.41 14.62 5.98
CA ASN A 150 -7.19 15.87 5.95
C ASN A 150 -6.28 17.11 6.09
N ARG A 151 -5.01 17.03 5.69
CA ARG A 151 -4.05 18.13 5.81
C ARG A 151 -4.48 19.38 5.06
N ILE A 152 -5.22 19.23 3.96
CA ILE A 152 -5.88 20.32 3.25
C ILE A 152 -7.39 20.11 3.38
N PRO A 153 -8.05 20.70 4.41
CA PRO A 153 -9.46 20.48 4.64
C PRO A 153 -10.32 20.95 3.47
N GLY A 154 -11.17 20.08 2.94
CA GLY A 154 -12.09 20.39 1.84
C GLY A 154 -13.43 20.96 2.28
N LYS A 155 -13.69 20.97 3.60
CA LYS A 155 -14.93 21.46 4.22
C LYS A 155 -14.60 22.20 5.50
N ALA A 156 -15.47 23.12 5.88
CA ALA A 156 -15.43 23.74 7.20
C ALA A 156 -15.79 22.71 8.27
N PHE A 157 -15.16 22.80 9.41
CA PHE A 157 -15.49 21.98 10.58
C PHE A 157 -16.63 22.66 11.37
N ASP A 158 -17.46 21.85 12.02
CA ASP A 158 -18.55 22.35 12.87
C ASP A 158 -18.06 23.10 14.11
N LYS A 159 -16.82 22.82 14.54
CA LYS A 159 -16.18 23.45 15.69
C LYS A 159 -14.95 24.23 15.26
N ALA A 160 -14.68 25.30 16.01
CA ALA A 160 -13.44 26.06 15.85
C ALA A 160 -12.20 25.25 16.23
N LEU A 161 -12.35 24.24 17.10
CA LEU A 161 -11.26 23.39 17.55
C LEU A 161 -11.77 21.95 17.72
N ASN A 162 -11.12 21.04 17.02
CA ASN A 162 -11.15 19.59 17.28
C ASN A 162 -9.70 19.15 17.54
N ALA A 163 -9.49 18.28 18.50
CA ALA A 163 -8.16 17.77 18.82
C ALA A 163 -8.22 16.27 19.06
N ALA A 164 -7.18 15.54 18.72
CA ALA A 164 -7.04 14.14 19.02
C ALA A 164 -5.59 13.82 19.43
N LEU A 165 -5.46 12.96 20.45
CA LEU A 165 -4.21 12.37 20.89
C LEU A 165 -4.40 10.86 20.91
N GLU A 166 -3.50 10.13 20.26
CA GLU A 166 -3.50 8.67 20.29
C GLU A 166 -2.14 8.16 20.75
N GLN A 167 -2.14 7.17 21.62
CA GLN A 167 -0.95 6.49 22.12
C GLN A 167 -1.13 4.99 21.90
N ARG A 168 -0.09 4.34 21.36
CA ARG A 168 -0.02 2.88 21.17
C ARG A 168 1.24 2.31 21.76
N PHE A 169 1.14 1.06 22.16
CA PHE A 169 2.26 0.21 22.55
C PHE A 169 2.09 -1.15 21.88
N ASP A 170 3.13 -1.66 21.22
CA ASP A 170 3.18 -3.00 20.62
C ASP A 170 4.32 -3.81 21.25
N SER A 171 3.99 -4.99 21.73
CA SER A 171 4.92 -5.86 22.46
C SER A 171 5.90 -6.62 21.57
N THR A 172 5.67 -6.67 20.23
CA THR A 172 6.56 -7.41 19.32
C THR A 172 7.90 -6.74 19.06
N SER A 173 8.00 -5.46 19.40
CA SER A 173 9.23 -4.68 19.23
C SER A 173 9.37 -3.58 20.29
N ASP A 174 8.65 -3.70 21.41
CA ASP A 174 8.52 -2.65 22.43
C ASP A 174 8.21 -1.28 21.78
N GLU A 175 7.41 -1.31 20.71
CA GLU A 175 7.10 -0.09 19.99
C GLU A 175 6.21 0.83 20.80
N THR A 176 6.56 2.10 20.82
CA THR A 176 5.68 3.17 21.27
C THR A 176 5.42 4.12 20.12
N SER A 177 4.14 4.47 19.88
CA SER A 177 3.78 5.47 18.89
C SER A 177 2.76 6.46 19.47
N THR A 178 3.02 7.74 19.23
CA THR A 178 2.16 8.85 19.66
C THR A 178 1.76 9.64 18.44
N THR A 179 0.46 9.87 18.23
CA THR A 179 -0.05 10.78 17.20
C THR A 179 -0.85 11.91 17.82
N MET A 180 -0.70 13.09 17.26
CA MET A 180 -1.47 14.28 17.64
C MET A 180 -2.09 14.88 16.39
N LYS A 181 -3.34 15.34 16.52
CA LYS A 181 -4.06 16.04 15.47
C LYS A 181 -4.85 17.20 16.05
N VAL A 182 -4.80 18.36 15.39
CA VAL A 182 -5.59 19.53 15.72
C VAL A 182 -6.19 20.10 14.45
N GLU A 183 -7.50 20.23 14.41
CA GLU A 183 -8.25 20.72 13.26
C GLU A 183 -9.30 21.71 13.71
N GLY A 184 -9.71 22.59 12.81
CA GLY A 184 -10.83 23.49 13.09
C GLY A 184 -11.07 24.46 11.97
N SER A 185 -12.11 25.25 12.13
CA SER A 185 -12.43 26.32 11.19
C SER A 185 -12.98 27.54 11.89
N LYS A 186 -12.74 28.69 11.28
CA LYS A 186 -13.37 29.96 11.64
C LYS A 186 -13.69 30.70 10.35
N ASP A 187 -14.95 31.07 10.19
CA ASP A 187 -15.48 31.67 8.97
C ASP A 187 -15.17 30.76 7.76
N HIS A 188 -14.44 31.27 6.77
CA HIS A 188 -14.04 30.56 5.57
C HIS A 188 -12.66 29.87 5.68
N ILE A 189 -11.99 29.98 6.81
CA ILE A 189 -10.65 29.41 6.98
C ILE A 189 -10.74 28.13 7.78
N ALA A 190 -10.29 27.02 7.19
CA ALA A 190 -10.11 25.75 7.85
C ALA A 190 -8.60 25.44 7.99
N TYR A 191 -8.21 24.84 9.10
CA TYR A 191 -6.83 24.51 9.39
C TYR A 191 -6.67 23.09 9.91
N HIS A 192 -5.47 22.52 9.69
CA HIS A 192 -5.05 21.21 10.13
C HIS A 192 -3.60 21.25 10.59
N LEU A 193 -3.33 20.62 11.73
CA LEU A 193 -2.00 20.33 12.25
C LEU A 193 -1.96 18.87 12.66
N ASP A 194 -0.96 18.13 12.25
CA ASP A 194 -0.73 16.76 12.72
C ASP A 194 0.75 16.50 12.99
N GLY A 195 1.00 15.43 13.73
CA GLY A 195 2.33 14.91 13.90
C GLY A 195 2.32 13.55 14.56
N PHE A 196 3.37 12.79 14.35
CA PHE A 196 3.59 11.54 15.07
C PHE A 196 5.05 11.35 15.44
N TYR A 197 5.26 10.55 16.47
CA TYR A 197 6.55 9.98 16.85
C TYR A 197 6.38 8.49 17.09
N ARG A 198 7.28 7.68 16.53
CA ARG A 198 7.32 6.23 16.72
C ARG A 198 8.76 5.80 16.98
N HIS A 199 8.93 4.95 17.99
CA HIS A 199 10.19 4.29 18.30
C HIS A 199 9.92 2.81 18.55
N ARG A 200 10.76 1.93 17.99
CA ARG A 200 10.72 0.49 18.22
C ARG A 200 12.11 -0.10 18.33
N ASN A 201 12.23 -1.14 19.14
CA ASN A 201 13.40 -1.98 19.26
C ASN A 201 13.46 -3.05 18.13
N ASN A 202 14.35 -4.00 18.26
CA ASN A 202 14.41 -5.16 17.38
C ASN A 202 13.12 -5.98 17.46
N LEU A 203 12.73 -6.59 16.32
CA LEU A 203 11.50 -7.34 16.20
C LEU A 203 11.62 -8.72 16.86
N ASP A 204 10.66 -9.07 17.71
CA ASP A 204 10.46 -10.43 18.21
C ASP A 204 9.81 -11.32 17.15
N ILE A 205 10.30 -12.54 17.01
CA ILE A 205 9.87 -13.53 16.02
C ILE A 205 9.62 -14.90 16.65
N GLY A 206 8.80 -15.71 16.01
CA GLY A 206 8.53 -17.09 16.42
C GLY A 206 9.62 -18.06 15.91
N GLY A 207 10.74 -18.19 16.62
CA GLY A 207 11.82 -19.14 16.25
C GLY A 207 13.06 -18.46 15.65
N SER A 208 13.77 -19.13 14.73
CA SER A 208 15.02 -18.61 14.15
C SER A 208 14.77 -17.57 13.06
N GLY A 209 15.63 -16.56 12.99
CA GLY A 209 15.60 -15.52 11.96
C GLY A 209 15.90 -16.11 10.58
N ILE A 210 17.02 -16.79 10.44
CA ILE A 210 17.50 -17.31 9.17
C ILE A 210 17.16 -18.80 8.99
N ASP A 211 16.61 -19.15 7.83
CA ASP A 211 16.45 -20.53 7.37
C ASP A 211 17.73 -20.99 6.66
N THR A 212 18.70 -21.46 7.45
CA THR A 212 20.05 -21.82 6.95
C THR A 212 20.02 -22.90 5.89
N ALA A 213 19.03 -23.83 5.95
CA ALA A 213 18.89 -24.89 4.94
C ALA A 213 18.49 -24.32 3.57
N LYS A 214 17.64 -23.30 3.55
CA LYS A 214 17.21 -22.63 2.31
C LYS A 214 18.23 -21.63 1.82
N VAL A 215 18.94 -20.93 2.72
CA VAL A 215 20.07 -20.06 2.36
C VAL A 215 21.16 -20.89 1.67
N ALA A 216 21.49 -22.08 2.16
CA ALA A 216 22.48 -22.96 1.50
C ALA A 216 22.11 -23.37 0.06
N ILE A 217 20.82 -23.27 -0.32
CA ILE A 217 20.36 -23.51 -1.70
C ILE A 217 20.51 -22.26 -2.57
N THR A 218 20.15 -21.08 -2.05
CA THR A 218 20.13 -19.83 -2.82
C THR A 218 21.48 -19.11 -2.83
N ASP A 219 22.23 -19.22 -1.74
CA ASP A 219 23.50 -18.53 -1.51
C ASP A 219 24.52 -19.48 -0.85
N PRO A 220 24.96 -20.52 -1.57
CA PRO A 220 25.79 -21.62 -0.99
C PRO A 220 27.15 -21.18 -0.48
N SER A 221 27.65 -20.00 -0.87
CA SER A 221 28.90 -19.40 -0.39
C SER A 221 28.71 -18.57 0.89
N LEU A 222 27.46 -18.30 1.31
CA LEU A 222 27.17 -17.50 2.51
C LEU A 222 27.33 -18.37 3.77
N GLU A 223 28.30 -18.03 4.63
CA GLU A 223 28.45 -18.65 5.94
C GLU A 223 27.62 -17.91 6.99
N VAL A 224 26.55 -18.54 7.46
CA VAL A 224 25.70 -18.00 8.53
C VAL A 224 26.30 -18.32 9.88
N VAL A 225 26.93 -17.34 10.53
CA VAL A 225 27.55 -17.45 11.86
C VAL A 225 26.70 -16.85 12.98
N ASP A 226 25.79 -15.91 12.65
CA ASP A 226 24.86 -15.30 13.60
C ASP A 226 23.41 -15.53 13.15
N ASN A 227 22.69 -16.36 13.90
CA ASN A 227 21.27 -16.64 13.63
C ASN A 227 20.50 -16.67 14.95
N PRO A 228 20.11 -15.51 15.49
CA PRO A 228 19.38 -15.44 16.74
C PRO A 228 18.00 -16.11 16.62
N SER A 229 17.56 -16.67 17.74
CA SER A 229 16.21 -17.22 17.88
C SER A 229 15.37 -16.33 18.80
N GLY A 230 14.14 -16.06 18.40
CA GLY A 230 13.18 -15.24 19.14
C GLY A 230 13.22 -13.76 18.76
N TYR A 231 14.24 -13.28 18.07
CA TYR A 231 14.33 -11.87 17.63
C TYR A 231 15.17 -11.72 16.36
N LEU A 232 15.01 -10.57 15.67
CA LEU A 232 15.83 -10.17 14.53
C LEU A 232 16.73 -9.01 14.90
N ASN A 233 18.03 -9.17 14.72
CA ASN A 233 19.00 -8.09 14.88
C ASN A 233 18.77 -6.95 13.88
N ASN A 234 19.21 -5.74 14.24
CA ASN A 234 19.25 -4.54 13.40
C ASN A 234 17.88 -4.16 12.78
N THR A 235 16.77 -4.46 13.46
CA THR A 235 15.42 -4.17 12.93
C THR A 235 14.69 -3.04 13.66
N GLY A 236 15.35 -2.41 14.65
CA GLY A 236 14.82 -1.23 15.34
C GLY A 236 14.63 -0.05 14.40
N ALA A 237 13.66 0.81 14.68
CA ALA A 237 13.36 1.98 13.87
C ALA A 237 12.88 3.16 14.70
N GLU A 238 13.07 4.37 14.16
CA GLU A 238 12.56 5.61 14.70
C GLU A 238 12.00 6.48 13.58
N ALA A 239 10.79 7.00 13.76
CA ALA A 239 10.17 7.89 12.79
C ALA A 239 9.48 9.06 13.47
N ILE A 240 9.60 10.23 12.87
CA ILE A 240 8.96 11.47 13.31
C ILE A 240 8.43 12.23 12.10
N SER A 241 7.22 12.76 12.22
CA SER A 241 6.63 13.64 11.21
C SER A 241 5.86 14.78 11.85
N GLY A 242 5.79 15.89 11.12
CA GLY A 242 4.92 17.01 11.44
C GLY A 242 4.36 17.64 10.18
N SER A 243 3.10 18.07 10.24
CA SER A 243 2.40 18.69 9.11
C SER A 243 1.59 19.89 9.56
N ALA A 244 1.43 20.83 8.64
CA ALA A 244 0.51 21.95 8.79
C ALA A 244 -0.20 22.22 7.46
N GLY A 245 -1.50 22.52 7.52
CA GLY A 245 -2.30 22.86 6.35
C GLY A 245 -3.33 23.91 6.64
N LEU A 246 -3.69 24.64 5.60
CA LEU A 246 -4.65 25.73 5.62
C LEU A 246 -5.48 25.72 4.35
N SER A 247 -6.78 25.92 4.48
CA SER A 247 -7.71 26.04 3.34
C SER A 247 -8.64 27.24 3.50
N TRP A 248 -8.92 27.88 2.38
CA TRP A 248 -10.10 28.69 2.23
C TRP A 248 -11.27 27.82 1.73
N VAL A 249 -12.39 27.85 2.45
CA VAL A 249 -13.59 27.07 2.14
C VAL A 249 -14.73 28.03 1.93
N GLY A 250 -15.33 28.00 0.74
CA GLY A 250 -16.47 28.82 0.36
C GLY A 250 -17.61 27.99 -0.20
N ASP A 251 -18.71 28.65 -0.58
CA ASP A 251 -19.93 28.00 -1.08
C ASP A 251 -19.70 27.21 -2.38
N ASN A 252 -18.78 27.66 -3.20
CA ASN A 252 -18.48 27.06 -4.52
C ASN A 252 -17.21 26.20 -4.51
N GLY A 253 -16.73 25.75 -3.36
CA GLY A 253 -15.57 24.89 -3.26
C GLY A 253 -14.52 25.38 -2.29
N PHE A 254 -13.31 24.84 -2.41
CA PHE A 254 -12.18 25.15 -1.55
C PHE A 254 -10.86 25.23 -2.31
N ALA A 255 -9.88 25.89 -1.70
CA ALA A 255 -8.49 25.85 -2.12
C ALA A 255 -7.59 25.95 -0.88
N GLY A 256 -6.53 25.15 -0.84
CA GLY A 256 -5.63 25.13 0.31
C GLY A 256 -4.25 24.58 -0.03
N ALA A 257 -3.36 24.71 0.95
CA ALA A 257 -2.00 24.22 0.86
C ALA A 257 -1.58 23.55 2.18
N SER A 258 -0.62 22.64 2.09
CA SER A 258 -0.02 22.00 3.26
C SER A 258 1.48 21.78 3.08
N ILE A 259 2.16 21.66 4.22
CA ILE A 259 3.56 21.23 4.32
C ILE A 259 3.64 20.01 5.21
N ASN A 260 4.52 19.06 4.86
CA ASN A 260 4.82 17.89 5.67
C ASN A 260 6.33 17.65 5.69
N ASN A 261 6.86 17.31 6.86
CA ASN A 261 8.21 16.79 7.03
C ASN A 261 8.12 15.38 7.64
N LEU A 262 8.84 14.41 7.07
CA LEU A 262 8.97 13.05 7.57
C LEU A 262 10.45 12.69 7.64
N ASN A 263 10.89 12.21 8.80
CA ASN A 263 12.18 11.56 8.99
C ASN A 263 11.91 10.13 9.48
N ASN A 264 12.58 9.15 8.88
CA ASN A 264 12.43 7.75 9.23
C ASN A 264 13.79 7.04 9.16
N SER A 265 14.22 6.44 10.26
CA SER A 265 15.45 5.64 10.34
C SER A 265 15.10 4.22 10.73
N TYR A 266 15.49 3.25 9.91
CA TYR A 266 15.22 1.83 10.15
C TYR A 266 16.39 0.96 9.73
N GLY A 267 16.52 -0.20 10.36
CA GLY A 267 17.52 -1.20 10.01
C GLY A 267 16.97 -2.28 9.08
N ILE A 268 17.86 -2.84 8.29
CA ILE A 268 17.63 -4.02 7.45
C ILE A 268 18.08 -5.26 8.22
N ALA A 269 17.30 -6.33 8.19
CA ALA A 269 17.65 -7.58 8.83
C ALA A 269 18.96 -8.14 8.23
N PRO A 270 19.95 -8.55 9.06
CA PRO A 270 21.25 -9.03 8.59
C PRO A 270 21.15 -10.41 7.92
N ASP A 271 22.15 -10.76 7.12
CA ASP A 271 22.26 -12.06 6.46
C ASP A 271 22.86 -13.16 7.33
N GLY A 272 23.30 -12.80 8.54
CA GLY A 272 23.88 -13.73 9.49
C GLY A 272 25.38 -13.96 9.35
N THR A 273 26.08 -13.25 8.48
CA THR A 273 27.56 -13.30 8.40
C THR A 273 28.21 -12.66 9.62
N GLY A 274 27.47 -11.83 10.36
CA GLY A 274 27.98 -11.09 11.52
C GLY A 274 28.91 -9.92 11.19
N THR A 275 29.13 -9.66 9.91
CA THR A 275 30.09 -8.65 9.45
C THR A 275 29.44 -7.37 8.97
N GLU A 276 28.19 -7.39 8.56
CA GLU A 276 27.54 -6.24 7.93
C GLU A 276 26.19 -5.92 8.55
N THR A 277 25.98 -4.65 8.89
CA THR A 277 24.71 -4.09 9.31
C THR A 277 24.36 -2.88 8.44
N VAL A 278 23.19 -2.87 7.83
CA VAL A 278 22.70 -1.74 7.02
C VAL A 278 21.53 -1.06 7.71
N ARG A 279 21.57 0.26 7.81
CA ARG A 279 20.49 1.12 8.27
C ARG A 279 20.19 2.18 7.23
N ILE A 280 18.93 2.52 7.07
CA ILE A 280 18.48 3.58 6.16
C ILE A 280 18.03 4.78 6.98
N ALA A 281 18.57 5.96 6.66
CA ALA A 281 18.18 7.23 7.24
C ALA A 281 17.52 8.09 6.15
N MET A 282 16.18 8.18 6.21
CA MET A 282 15.34 8.84 5.21
C MET A 282 14.79 10.16 5.72
N ARG A 283 14.76 11.16 4.85
CA ARG A 283 14.07 12.43 5.04
C ARG A 283 13.27 12.83 3.81
N GLN A 284 12.03 13.27 4.02
CA GLN A 284 11.19 13.84 2.98
C GLN A 284 10.57 15.16 3.46
N ASN A 285 10.59 16.17 2.58
CA ASN A 285 9.76 17.36 2.70
C ASN A 285 8.76 17.37 1.55
N LYS A 286 7.49 17.57 1.85
CA LYS A 286 6.42 17.62 0.86
C LYS A 286 5.60 18.89 1.02
N TYR A 287 5.26 19.50 -0.11
CA TYR A 287 4.45 20.72 -0.21
C TYR A 287 3.32 20.43 -1.19
N ASP A 288 2.09 20.48 -0.71
CA ASP A 288 0.92 20.18 -1.52
C ASP A 288 -0.01 21.39 -1.63
N PHE A 289 -0.65 21.51 -2.79
CA PHE A 289 -1.79 22.38 -3.03
C PHE A 289 -2.96 21.55 -3.56
N LYS A 290 -4.16 21.83 -3.07
CA LYS A 290 -5.38 21.16 -3.51
C LYS A 290 -6.52 22.17 -3.63
N SER A 291 -7.28 22.09 -4.72
CA SER A 291 -8.52 22.83 -4.88
C SER A 291 -9.60 22.00 -5.55
N GLU A 292 -10.84 22.27 -5.19
CA GLU A 292 -12.03 21.76 -5.87
C GLU A 292 -13.05 22.91 -5.98
N LEU A 293 -13.43 23.23 -7.21
CA LEU A 293 -14.42 24.26 -7.53
C LEU A 293 -15.66 23.60 -8.12
N THR A 294 -16.83 23.94 -7.59
CA THR A 294 -18.13 23.45 -8.05
C THR A 294 -18.75 24.47 -9.00
N ASN A 295 -19.18 24.00 -10.18
CA ASN A 295 -19.75 24.81 -11.25
C ASN A 295 -18.91 26.04 -11.61
N PRO A 296 -17.56 25.89 -11.79
CA PRO A 296 -16.70 27.03 -12.08
C PRO A 296 -16.93 27.62 -13.47
N LEU A 297 -17.47 26.82 -14.39
CA LEU A 297 -17.76 27.19 -15.78
C LEU A 297 -19.09 26.55 -16.21
N PRO A 298 -19.81 27.10 -17.19
CA PRO A 298 -21.11 26.58 -17.64
C PRO A 298 -21.10 25.11 -18.10
N PHE A 299 -19.94 24.63 -18.59
CA PHE A 299 -19.74 23.25 -19.09
C PHE A 299 -19.07 22.33 -18.06
N ALA A 300 -18.70 22.84 -16.88
CA ALA A 300 -17.96 22.08 -15.87
C ALA A 300 -18.77 21.96 -14.58
N LYS A 301 -19.01 20.73 -14.12
CA LYS A 301 -19.57 20.42 -12.79
C LYS A 301 -18.55 20.68 -11.68
N THR A 302 -17.32 20.14 -11.85
CA THR A 302 -16.23 20.33 -10.91
C THR A 302 -14.92 20.51 -11.64
N LEU A 303 -14.07 21.35 -11.08
CA LEU A 303 -12.67 21.48 -11.48
C LEU A 303 -11.81 21.18 -10.26
N ARG A 304 -11.00 20.11 -10.35
CA ARG A 304 -10.06 19.69 -9.30
C ARG A 304 -8.64 19.98 -9.74
N THR A 305 -7.88 20.61 -8.86
CA THR A 305 -6.44 20.85 -9.08
C THR A 305 -5.66 20.29 -7.90
N ARG A 306 -4.59 19.56 -8.20
CA ARG A 306 -3.63 19.06 -7.22
C ARG A 306 -2.24 19.36 -7.73
N LEU A 307 -1.40 19.95 -6.88
CA LEU A 307 0.01 20.19 -7.15
C LEU A 307 0.81 19.68 -5.96
N GLY A 308 1.94 19.05 -6.22
CA GLY A 308 2.86 18.56 -5.20
C GLY A 308 4.30 18.83 -5.57
N TYR A 309 5.10 19.22 -4.59
CA TYR A 309 6.56 19.21 -4.65
C TYR A 309 7.09 18.31 -3.55
N THR A 310 7.95 17.38 -3.90
CA THR A 310 8.60 16.45 -2.99
C THR A 310 10.11 16.61 -3.09
N ASP A 311 10.78 16.77 -1.94
CA ASP A 311 12.24 16.73 -1.80
C ASP A 311 12.57 15.54 -0.89
N TYR A 312 13.00 14.44 -1.51
CA TYR A 312 13.31 13.16 -0.86
C TYR A 312 14.81 12.89 -0.91
N GLN A 313 15.32 12.39 0.20
CA GLN A 313 16.68 11.83 0.26
C GLN A 313 16.76 10.71 1.29
N HIS A 314 17.66 9.75 1.06
CA HIS A 314 18.10 8.86 2.11
C HIS A 314 19.57 8.49 1.95
N THR A 315 20.18 8.05 3.05
CA THR A 315 21.51 7.47 3.09
C THR A 315 21.40 6.05 3.63
N GLU A 316 22.01 5.12 2.96
CA GLU A 316 22.29 3.79 3.50
C GLU A 316 23.56 3.90 4.35
N ILE A 317 23.53 3.32 5.53
CA ILE A 317 24.63 3.37 6.50
C ILE A 317 25.05 1.94 6.74
N ALA A 318 26.17 1.54 6.11
CA ALA A 318 26.77 0.23 6.25
C ALA A 318 27.82 0.26 7.38
N ASN A 319 27.66 -0.58 8.40
CA ASN A 319 28.56 -0.66 9.56
C ASN A 319 28.86 0.69 10.26
N GLY A 320 27.90 1.63 10.21
CA GLY A 320 28.04 2.96 10.79
C GLY A 320 28.64 4.01 9.85
N GLU A 321 29.14 3.61 8.69
CA GLU A 321 29.67 4.52 7.66
C GLU A 321 28.62 4.81 6.58
N PRO A 322 28.59 6.01 6.00
CA PRO A 322 27.68 6.33 4.90
C PRO A 322 28.06 5.59 3.61
N GLY A 323 27.19 4.74 3.10
CA GLY A 323 27.29 4.07 1.81
C GLY A 323 26.48 4.76 0.72
N ALA A 324 25.52 4.08 0.11
CA ALA A 324 24.69 4.64 -0.97
C ALA A 324 23.85 5.84 -0.52
N PHE A 325 23.76 6.85 -1.37
CA PHE A 325 22.98 8.06 -1.15
C PHE A 325 22.07 8.30 -2.34
N PHE A 326 20.77 8.35 -2.05
CA PHE A 326 19.70 8.53 -3.02
C PHE A 326 19.01 9.86 -2.83
N THR A 327 18.69 10.52 -3.92
CA THR A 327 17.88 11.74 -3.94
C THR A 327 16.80 11.68 -5.01
N ASN A 328 15.62 12.24 -4.73
CA ASN A 328 14.58 12.45 -5.72
C ASN A 328 13.85 13.76 -5.45
N LYS A 329 13.95 14.72 -6.36
CA LYS A 329 13.18 15.96 -6.33
C LYS A 329 12.12 15.90 -7.40
N SER A 330 10.85 15.98 -7.00
CA SER A 330 9.75 15.78 -7.93
C SER A 330 8.70 16.87 -7.82
N TYR A 331 8.26 17.37 -8.96
CA TYR A 331 7.09 18.23 -9.12
C TYR A 331 6.00 17.41 -9.81
N GLU A 332 4.81 17.37 -9.25
CA GLU A 332 3.66 16.71 -9.87
C GLU A 332 2.46 17.65 -9.86
N GLY A 333 1.78 17.77 -10.99
CA GLY A 333 0.56 18.54 -11.15
C GLY A 333 -0.52 17.73 -11.85
N ARG A 334 -1.75 17.82 -11.34
CA ARG A 334 -2.93 17.16 -11.91
C ARG A 334 -4.11 18.13 -11.92
N VAL A 335 -4.73 18.28 -13.08
CA VAL A 335 -5.98 19.02 -13.27
C VAL A 335 -7.02 18.09 -13.85
N GLU A 336 -8.21 18.06 -13.26
CA GLU A 336 -9.31 17.20 -13.64
C GLU A 336 -10.61 18.01 -13.72
N LEU A 337 -11.30 17.93 -14.82
CA LEU A 337 -12.56 18.59 -15.08
C LEU A 337 -13.65 17.55 -15.30
N ASN A 338 -14.64 17.52 -14.40
CA ASN A 338 -15.89 16.80 -14.62
C ASN A 338 -16.82 17.72 -15.39
N HIS A 339 -17.23 17.32 -16.59
CA HIS A 339 -18.13 18.14 -17.41
C HIS A 339 -19.58 18.04 -16.95
N GLN A 340 -20.42 18.99 -17.36
CA GLN A 340 -21.87 18.87 -17.26
C GLN A 340 -22.37 17.71 -18.12
N ASP A 341 -23.46 17.06 -17.73
CA ASP A 341 -23.98 15.92 -18.49
C ASP A 341 -24.28 16.30 -19.93
N ILE A 342 -23.77 15.54 -20.89
CA ILE A 342 -23.98 15.70 -22.32
C ILE A 342 -24.93 14.59 -22.79
N GLY A 343 -26.22 14.83 -22.68
CA GLY A 343 -27.23 13.78 -22.87
C GLY A 343 -27.06 12.68 -21.81
N PRO A 344 -26.84 11.42 -22.18
CA PRO A 344 -26.60 10.33 -21.23
C PRO A 344 -25.16 10.26 -20.72
N LEU A 345 -24.23 11.01 -21.30
CA LEU A 345 -22.80 10.95 -20.98
C LEU A 345 -22.49 11.78 -19.73
N ARG A 346 -21.76 11.17 -18.80
CA ARG A 346 -21.16 11.79 -17.63
C ARG A 346 -19.71 11.40 -17.54
N GLY A 347 -18.82 12.35 -17.41
CA GLY A 347 -17.41 12.03 -17.51
C GLY A 347 -16.48 13.09 -16.94
N ALA A 348 -15.20 12.78 -17.06
CA ALA A 348 -14.12 13.65 -16.67
C ALA A 348 -12.99 13.57 -17.70
N VAL A 349 -12.35 14.70 -17.90
CA VAL A 349 -11.09 14.81 -18.67
C VAL A 349 -10.04 15.46 -17.79
N GLY A 350 -8.79 15.10 -18.01
CA GLY A 350 -7.73 15.68 -17.20
C GLY A 350 -6.35 15.63 -17.86
N PHE A 351 -5.47 16.38 -17.24
CA PHE A 351 -4.05 16.47 -17.57
C PHE A 351 -3.22 16.24 -16.31
N GLN A 352 -2.13 15.52 -16.46
CA GLN A 352 -1.15 15.29 -15.40
C GLN A 352 0.26 15.50 -15.96
N ALA A 353 1.10 16.19 -15.20
CA ALA A 353 2.51 16.37 -15.49
C ALA A 353 3.33 16.00 -14.26
N GLN A 354 4.45 15.33 -14.48
CA GLN A 354 5.44 15.02 -13.45
C GLN A 354 6.84 15.30 -13.98
N VAL A 355 7.66 15.93 -13.17
CA VAL A 355 9.09 16.13 -13.45
C VAL A 355 9.84 15.65 -12.23
N SER A 356 10.83 14.77 -12.41
CA SER A 356 11.68 14.29 -11.31
C SER A 356 13.15 14.32 -11.67
N ASP A 357 13.99 14.71 -10.71
CA ASP A 357 15.45 14.68 -10.74
C ASP A 357 15.90 13.61 -9.74
N PHE A 358 16.27 12.44 -10.28
CA PHE A 358 16.72 11.29 -9.49
C PHE A 358 18.23 11.11 -9.60
N ASN A 359 18.87 10.71 -8.49
CA ASN A 359 20.29 10.40 -8.45
C ASN A 359 20.59 9.38 -7.35
N ALA A 360 21.50 8.41 -7.65
CA ALA A 360 22.00 7.44 -6.69
C ALA A 360 23.51 7.31 -6.84
N VAL A 361 24.25 7.58 -5.75
CA VAL A 361 25.72 7.58 -5.74
C VAL A 361 26.23 6.91 -4.48
N GLU A 362 27.40 6.29 -4.56
CA GLU A 362 28.20 5.94 -3.40
C GLU A 362 28.73 7.23 -2.75
N LYS A 363 28.40 7.46 -1.48
CA LYS A 363 28.58 8.77 -0.84
C LYS A 363 30.04 9.13 -0.58
N LEU A 364 30.89 8.15 -0.30
CA LEU A 364 32.29 8.36 0.01
C LEU A 364 33.14 8.58 -1.24
N THR A 365 32.89 7.83 -2.30
CA THR A 365 33.65 7.87 -3.55
C THR A 365 33.05 8.79 -4.59
N GLY A 366 31.74 9.03 -4.52
CA GLY A 366 30.97 9.70 -5.56
C GLY A 366 30.71 8.83 -6.79
N ALA A 367 31.01 7.52 -6.72
CA ALA A 367 30.72 6.61 -7.81
C ALA A 367 29.22 6.52 -8.07
N SER A 368 28.82 6.50 -9.33
CA SER A 368 27.42 6.43 -9.72
C SER A 368 26.89 5.00 -9.62
N ILE A 369 25.84 4.79 -8.82
CA ILE A 369 25.05 3.54 -8.77
C ILE A 369 23.97 3.60 -9.85
N VAL A 370 23.27 4.73 -9.95
CA VAL A 370 22.36 5.07 -11.05
C VAL A 370 22.65 6.50 -11.47
N PRO A 371 22.98 6.77 -12.74
CA PRO A 371 23.28 8.10 -13.25
C PRO A 371 22.14 9.09 -12.95
N ARG A 372 22.49 10.31 -12.55
CA ARG A 372 21.51 11.37 -12.39
C ARG A 372 20.66 11.49 -13.64
N SER A 373 19.35 11.52 -13.46
CA SER A 373 18.40 11.46 -14.56
C SER A 373 17.21 12.39 -14.32
N ASP A 374 16.98 13.30 -15.24
CA ASP A 374 15.74 14.07 -15.29
C ASP A 374 14.68 13.28 -16.05
N THR A 375 13.53 13.06 -15.44
CA THR A 375 12.38 12.39 -16.06
C THR A 375 11.21 13.37 -16.19
N TYR A 376 10.68 13.50 -17.39
CA TYR A 376 9.52 14.33 -17.73
C TYR A 376 8.38 13.42 -18.18
N SER A 377 7.24 13.46 -17.49
CA SER A 377 6.04 12.71 -17.89
C SER A 377 4.85 13.64 -18.03
N TYR A 378 4.15 13.55 -19.16
CA TYR A 378 2.95 14.34 -19.46
C TYR A 378 1.84 13.42 -19.96
N GLY A 379 0.70 13.41 -19.26
CA GLY A 379 -0.42 12.54 -19.59
C GLY A 379 -1.73 13.30 -19.75
N VAL A 380 -2.47 12.96 -20.81
CA VAL A 380 -3.86 13.36 -21.01
C VAL A 380 -4.74 12.13 -20.79
N PHE A 381 -5.82 12.27 -20.06
CA PHE A 381 -6.73 11.17 -19.78
C PHE A 381 -8.20 11.61 -19.82
N GLY A 382 -9.07 10.66 -20.05
CA GLY A 382 -10.51 10.86 -19.98
C GLY A 382 -11.24 9.60 -19.59
N VAL A 383 -12.39 9.78 -18.96
CA VAL A 383 -13.34 8.71 -18.65
C VAL A 383 -14.74 9.19 -18.91
N GLU A 384 -15.53 8.36 -19.58
CA GLU A 384 -16.94 8.59 -19.87
C GLU A 384 -17.77 7.41 -19.40
N ALA A 385 -18.91 7.70 -18.79
CA ALA A 385 -19.88 6.69 -18.38
C ALA A 385 -21.28 7.06 -18.90
N PHE A 386 -22.06 6.04 -19.24
CA PHE A 386 -23.45 6.19 -19.66
C PHE A 386 -24.27 4.95 -19.31
N ASP A 387 -25.55 5.14 -19.08
CA ASP A 387 -26.48 4.05 -18.77
C ASP A 387 -27.30 3.68 -20.01
N LEU A 388 -27.38 2.37 -20.28
CA LEU A 388 -28.28 1.80 -21.30
C LEU A 388 -29.12 0.70 -20.66
N GLY A 389 -30.34 1.04 -20.31
CA GLY A 389 -31.21 0.16 -19.52
C GLY A 389 -30.58 -0.17 -18.15
N PRO A 390 -30.44 -1.44 -17.77
CA PRO A 390 -29.86 -1.85 -16.49
C PRO A 390 -28.32 -1.92 -16.50
N VAL A 391 -27.69 -1.51 -17.59
CA VAL A 391 -26.23 -1.61 -17.76
C VAL A 391 -25.60 -0.22 -17.76
N THR A 392 -24.63 0.00 -16.89
CA THR A 392 -23.74 1.17 -16.91
C THR A 392 -22.47 0.80 -17.64
N TYR A 393 -22.19 1.48 -18.74
CA TYR A 393 -20.92 1.36 -19.48
C TYR A 393 -19.96 2.46 -19.05
N GLN A 394 -18.68 2.12 -18.98
CA GLN A 394 -17.62 3.09 -18.74
C GLN A 394 -16.48 2.87 -19.73
N LEU A 395 -16.00 3.95 -20.32
CA LEU A 395 -14.87 3.99 -21.23
C LEU A 395 -13.80 4.88 -20.62
N GLY A 396 -12.54 4.43 -20.66
CA GLY A 396 -11.41 5.21 -20.17
C GLY A 396 -10.25 5.18 -21.16
N THR A 397 -9.50 6.25 -21.23
CA THR A 397 -8.27 6.33 -22.03
C THR A 397 -7.24 7.23 -21.37
N ARG A 398 -5.96 6.92 -21.59
CA ARG A 398 -4.82 7.76 -21.23
C ARG A 398 -3.72 7.60 -22.25
N VAL A 399 -3.14 8.71 -22.66
CA VAL A 399 -1.90 8.77 -23.44
C VAL A 399 -0.90 9.55 -22.62
N GLU A 400 0.28 9.00 -22.44
CA GLU A 400 1.36 9.61 -21.67
C GLU A 400 2.64 9.66 -22.51
N GLN A 401 3.39 10.74 -22.40
CA GLN A 401 4.73 10.88 -22.94
C GLN A 401 5.69 10.88 -21.76
N THR A 402 6.72 10.02 -21.79
CA THR A 402 7.77 9.96 -20.79
C THR A 402 9.13 10.08 -21.45
N ASP A 403 9.86 11.13 -21.13
CA ASP A 403 11.20 11.42 -21.61
C ASP A 403 12.20 11.35 -20.44
N ILE A 404 13.25 10.55 -20.58
CA ILE A 404 14.29 10.34 -19.57
C ILE A 404 15.60 10.86 -20.11
N HIS A 405 16.23 11.78 -19.40
CA HIS A 405 17.48 12.44 -19.76
C HIS A 405 18.56 12.08 -18.74
N PRO A 406 19.28 10.95 -18.91
CA PRO A 406 20.32 10.54 -18.00
C PRO A 406 21.65 11.19 -18.32
N ASP A 407 22.40 11.56 -17.29
CA ASP A 407 23.76 12.09 -17.44
C ASP A 407 24.68 11.04 -18.10
N GLY A 408 25.36 11.43 -19.18
CA GLY A 408 26.30 10.58 -19.90
C GLY A 408 25.68 9.60 -20.92
N PHE A 409 24.37 9.60 -21.07
CA PHE A 409 23.64 8.73 -22.01
C PHE A 409 22.75 9.54 -22.96
N ALA A 410 22.34 8.91 -24.07
CA ALA A 410 21.36 9.53 -24.94
C ALA A 410 19.98 9.56 -24.28
N PRO A 411 19.16 10.60 -24.54
CA PRO A 411 17.79 10.64 -24.06
C PRO A 411 16.96 9.44 -24.52
N LEU A 412 16.08 8.96 -23.66
CA LEU A 412 15.15 7.86 -23.93
C LEU A 412 13.73 8.40 -23.90
N SER A 413 12.86 7.90 -24.77
CA SER A 413 11.50 8.40 -24.95
C SER A 413 10.52 7.24 -25.11
N TYR A 414 9.40 7.30 -24.40
CA TYR A 414 8.34 6.29 -24.37
C TYR A 414 6.97 6.95 -24.44
N THR A 415 6.00 6.28 -25.08
CA THR A 415 4.64 6.80 -25.22
C THR A 415 3.60 5.77 -24.74
N PRO A 416 3.52 5.47 -23.43
CA PRO A 416 2.54 4.55 -22.89
C PRO A 416 1.10 4.97 -23.21
N VAL A 417 0.31 4.03 -23.76
CA VAL A 417 -1.11 4.23 -24.04
C VAL A 417 -1.91 3.22 -23.23
N SER A 418 -2.90 3.69 -22.50
CA SER A 418 -3.81 2.84 -21.72
C SER A 418 -5.26 3.12 -22.12
N ALA A 419 -6.08 2.08 -22.16
CA ALA A 419 -7.50 2.18 -22.50
C ALA A 419 -8.30 1.13 -21.72
N SER A 420 -9.55 1.42 -21.40
CA SER A 420 -10.44 0.50 -20.68
C SER A 420 -11.87 0.61 -21.19
N VAL A 421 -12.56 -0.53 -21.11
CA VAL A 421 -14.01 -0.64 -21.31
C VAL A 421 -14.54 -1.49 -20.18
N SER A 422 -15.60 -1.04 -19.52
CA SER A 422 -16.31 -1.86 -18.54
C SER A 422 -17.83 -1.73 -18.69
N ALA A 423 -18.52 -2.78 -18.23
CA ALA A 423 -19.97 -2.84 -18.21
C ALA A 423 -20.41 -3.41 -16.84
N LEU A 424 -21.11 -2.61 -16.06
CA LEU A 424 -21.77 -3.02 -14.83
C LEU A 424 -23.24 -3.26 -15.12
N TRP A 425 -23.66 -4.51 -15.04
CA TRP A 425 -25.05 -4.93 -15.24
C TRP A 425 -25.74 -5.18 -13.90
N LYS A 426 -26.72 -4.33 -13.55
CA LYS A 426 -27.64 -4.54 -12.42
C LYS A 426 -28.74 -5.52 -12.87
N LEU A 427 -28.51 -6.83 -12.64
CA LEU A 427 -29.44 -7.89 -13.04
C LEU A 427 -30.80 -7.74 -12.35
N ASP A 428 -30.74 -7.41 -11.06
CA ASP A 428 -31.88 -7.05 -10.20
C ASP A 428 -31.40 -6.23 -8.99
N SER A 429 -32.25 -6.01 -7.99
CA SER A 429 -31.92 -5.25 -6.77
C SER A 429 -30.88 -5.94 -5.87
N ARG A 430 -30.60 -7.22 -6.09
CA ARG A 430 -29.70 -8.05 -5.27
C ARG A 430 -28.44 -8.48 -6.01
N ASN A 431 -28.50 -8.54 -7.34
CA ASN A 431 -27.47 -9.14 -8.20
C ASN A 431 -26.88 -8.10 -9.14
N SER A 432 -25.57 -8.01 -9.17
CA SER A 432 -24.85 -7.27 -10.20
C SER A 432 -23.66 -8.08 -10.76
N LEU A 433 -23.40 -7.89 -12.04
CA LEU A 433 -22.29 -8.47 -12.77
C LEU A 433 -21.47 -7.36 -13.39
N ASN A 434 -20.17 -7.40 -13.21
CA ASN A 434 -19.23 -6.48 -13.86
C ASN A 434 -18.29 -7.24 -14.79
N LEU A 435 -18.08 -6.70 -15.98
CA LEU A 435 -17.07 -7.16 -16.94
C LEU A 435 -16.19 -5.96 -17.32
N ALA A 436 -14.86 -6.12 -17.22
CA ALA A 436 -13.93 -5.08 -17.62
C ALA A 436 -12.78 -5.65 -18.43
N ILE A 437 -12.38 -4.89 -19.45
CA ILE A 437 -11.18 -5.14 -20.25
C ILE A 437 -10.34 -3.87 -20.19
N THR A 438 -9.07 -4.02 -19.82
CA THR A 438 -8.14 -2.90 -19.69
C THR A 438 -6.84 -3.23 -20.41
N ARG A 439 -6.38 -2.33 -21.29
CA ARG A 439 -4.99 -2.28 -21.74
C ARG A 439 -4.26 -1.24 -20.91
N SER A 440 -3.18 -1.64 -20.26
CA SER A 440 -2.29 -0.73 -19.53
C SER A 440 -0.88 -0.82 -20.09
N SER A 441 -0.15 0.29 -20.09
CA SER A 441 1.25 0.33 -20.54
C SER A 441 2.05 1.24 -19.61
N ARG A 442 3.33 0.90 -19.36
CA ARG A 442 4.26 1.75 -18.61
C ARG A 442 5.64 1.81 -19.27
N ALA A 443 6.31 2.93 -19.10
CA ALA A 443 7.74 3.05 -19.40
C ALA A 443 8.58 2.33 -18.33
N PRO A 444 9.77 1.81 -18.67
CA PRO A 444 10.77 1.40 -17.68
C PRO A 444 11.20 2.61 -16.83
N ASN A 445 11.57 2.37 -15.57
CA ASN A 445 12.13 3.41 -14.71
C ASN A 445 13.66 3.54 -14.86
N VAL A 446 14.22 4.58 -14.26
CA VAL A 446 15.66 4.90 -14.38
C VAL A 446 16.57 3.78 -13.85
N GLN A 447 16.20 3.09 -12.77
CA GLN A 447 16.99 1.99 -12.22
C GLN A 447 16.90 0.73 -13.10
N GLU A 448 15.71 0.40 -13.60
CA GLU A 448 15.52 -0.70 -14.55
C GLU A 448 16.39 -0.52 -15.81
N LEU A 449 16.59 0.73 -16.23
CA LEU A 449 17.38 1.07 -17.43
C LEU A 449 18.88 1.20 -17.18
N LEU A 450 19.28 1.79 -16.05
CA LEU A 450 20.60 2.41 -15.91
C LEU A 450 21.37 1.99 -14.67
N ALA A 451 20.81 1.12 -13.79
CA ALA A 451 21.56 0.63 -12.63
C ALA A 451 22.88 0.00 -13.08
N ASN A 452 23.98 0.34 -12.41
CA ASN A 452 25.30 -0.25 -12.63
C ASN A 452 26.17 -0.03 -11.40
N GLY A 453 25.93 -0.81 -10.35
CA GLY A 453 26.69 -0.68 -9.12
C GLY A 453 26.25 -1.64 -8.03
N TYR A 454 27.06 -1.69 -6.99
CA TYR A 454 26.74 -2.40 -5.77
C TYR A 454 25.68 -1.61 -4.97
N HIS A 455 24.74 -2.33 -4.42
CA HIS A 455 23.66 -1.79 -3.61
C HIS A 455 23.70 -2.46 -2.22
N ASP A 456 24.09 -1.70 -1.20
CA ASP A 456 24.35 -2.21 0.15
C ASP A 456 23.17 -2.97 0.75
N ALA A 457 21.96 -2.40 0.66
CA ALA A 457 20.79 -2.99 1.28
C ALA A 457 20.33 -4.29 0.60
N THR A 458 20.45 -4.39 -0.73
CA THR A 458 20.10 -5.61 -1.49
C THR A 458 21.24 -6.61 -1.55
N ARG A 459 22.45 -6.20 -1.19
CA ARG A 459 23.70 -6.99 -1.25
C ARG A 459 23.91 -7.63 -2.60
N SER A 460 23.63 -6.88 -3.65
CA SER A 460 23.75 -7.34 -5.03
C SER A 460 24.38 -6.26 -5.90
N PHE A 461 25.11 -6.70 -6.93
CA PHE A 461 25.54 -5.82 -8.01
C PHE A 461 24.42 -5.73 -9.03
N GLU A 462 23.81 -4.56 -9.15
CA GLU A 462 22.62 -4.36 -9.97
C GLU A 462 22.97 -3.84 -11.36
N LEU A 463 22.40 -4.47 -12.39
CA LEU A 463 22.54 -4.09 -13.79
C LEU A 463 21.18 -3.75 -14.41
N GLY A 464 21.06 -2.53 -14.92
CA GLY A 464 19.97 -2.12 -15.77
C GLY A 464 20.13 -2.61 -17.21
N SER A 465 19.15 -2.30 -18.05
CA SER A 465 19.22 -2.60 -19.48
C SER A 465 18.57 -1.50 -20.32
N LEU A 466 19.38 -0.83 -21.15
CA LEU A 466 18.92 0.19 -22.11
C LEU A 466 18.06 -0.39 -23.24
N SER A 467 18.00 -1.72 -23.38
CA SER A 467 17.17 -2.38 -24.39
C SER A 467 15.72 -2.59 -23.98
N LEU A 468 15.35 -2.23 -22.74
CA LEU A 468 14.00 -2.40 -22.24
C LEU A 468 12.98 -1.54 -23.01
N LYS A 469 11.86 -2.18 -23.33
CA LYS A 469 10.71 -1.57 -23.99
C LYS A 469 9.62 -1.25 -22.97
N GLU A 470 8.58 -0.57 -23.41
CA GLU A 470 7.35 -0.40 -22.65
C GLU A 470 6.78 -1.76 -22.27
N GLU A 471 6.47 -1.93 -20.98
CA GLU A 471 5.68 -3.06 -20.52
C GLU A 471 4.20 -2.82 -20.82
N THR A 472 3.50 -3.83 -21.34
CA THR A 472 2.08 -3.74 -21.69
C THR A 472 1.31 -4.90 -21.06
N ALA A 473 0.13 -4.62 -20.48
CA ALA A 473 -0.74 -5.64 -19.92
C ALA A 473 -2.17 -5.52 -20.48
N TYR A 474 -2.78 -6.66 -20.78
CA TYR A 474 -4.20 -6.78 -21.08
C TYR A 474 -4.87 -7.51 -19.90
N ASN A 475 -5.79 -6.83 -19.23
CA ASN A 475 -6.52 -7.36 -18.10
C ASN A 475 -7.96 -7.66 -18.48
N LEU A 476 -8.45 -8.84 -18.12
CA LEU A 476 -9.85 -9.23 -18.13
C LEU A 476 -10.29 -9.45 -16.70
N ASP A 477 -11.28 -8.69 -16.25
CA ASP A 477 -11.88 -8.78 -14.92
C ASP A 477 -13.36 -9.14 -15.03
N LEU A 478 -13.81 -10.12 -14.23
CA LEU A 478 -15.19 -10.50 -14.08
C LEU A 478 -15.56 -10.45 -12.60
N GLY A 479 -16.48 -9.58 -12.23
CA GLY A 479 -16.96 -9.39 -10.86
C GLY A 479 -18.42 -9.77 -10.72
N TYR A 480 -18.78 -10.50 -9.65
CA TYR A 480 -20.17 -10.77 -9.28
C TYR A 480 -20.41 -10.31 -7.84
N ARG A 481 -21.53 -9.65 -7.62
CA ARG A 481 -21.97 -9.17 -6.31
C ARG A 481 -23.40 -9.65 -6.06
N PHE A 482 -23.61 -10.19 -4.87
CA PHE A 482 -24.93 -10.55 -4.36
C PHE A 482 -25.17 -9.90 -3.01
N LYS A 483 -26.36 -9.31 -2.79
CA LYS A 483 -26.75 -8.67 -1.53
C LYS A 483 -28.16 -9.07 -1.14
N SER A 484 -28.28 -9.68 0.04
CA SER A 484 -29.55 -9.96 0.69
C SER A 484 -29.42 -9.78 2.20
N ASP A 485 -30.51 -9.89 2.94
CA ASP A 485 -30.51 -9.71 4.40
C ASP A 485 -29.69 -10.78 5.13
N TRP A 486 -29.52 -11.97 4.52
CA TRP A 486 -28.83 -13.11 5.15
C TRP A 486 -27.44 -13.40 4.55
N LEU A 487 -27.10 -12.84 3.38
CA LEU A 487 -25.82 -13.06 2.69
C LEU A 487 -25.45 -11.85 1.84
N ARG A 488 -24.20 -11.41 1.97
CA ARG A 488 -23.49 -10.60 0.99
C ARG A 488 -22.35 -11.41 0.40
N ALA A 489 -22.27 -11.50 -0.93
CA ALA A 489 -21.24 -12.27 -1.61
C ALA A 489 -20.53 -11.39 -2.65
N GLU A 490 -19.21 -11.52 -2.69
CA GLU A 490 -18.33 -10.87 -3.66
C GLU A 490 -17.42 -11.94 -4.26
N LEU A 491 -17.37 -12.00 -5.60
CA LEU A 491 -16.45 -12.86 -6.35
C LEU A 491 -15.85 -12.05 -7.48
N ASP A 492 -14.54 -12.01 -7.56
CA ASP A 492 -13.79 -11.38 -8.63
C ASP A 492 -12.81 -12.39 -9.23
N LEU A 493 -12.89 -12.57 -10.54
CA LEU A 493 -11.98 -13.38 -11.34
C LEU A 493 -11.16 -12.44 -12.21
N PHE A 494 -9.87 -12.70 -12.33
CA PHE A 494 -9.01 -11.88 -13.18
C PHE A 494 -8.03 -12.72 -13.99
N HIS A 495 -7.72 -12.20 -15.17
CA HIS A 495 -6.68 -12.75 -16.05
C HIS A 495 -5.92 -11.59 -16.70
N ASN A 496 -4.60 -11.59 -16.56
CA ASN A 496 -3.70 -10.56 -17.09
C ASN A 496 -2.67 -11.20 -18.02
N TRP A 497 -2.57 -10.73 -19.24
CA TRP A 497 -1.51 -11.05 -20.19
C TRP A 497 -0.54 -9.90 -20.22
N ALA A 498 0.64 -10.06 -19.62
CA ALA A 498 1.71 -9.06 -19.59
C ALA A 498 2.71 -9.37 -20.70
N GLY A 499 2.84 -8.45 -21.66
CA GLY A 499 3.88 -8.45 -22.67
C GLY A 499 5.07 -7.60 -22.23
N ASP A 500 6.28 -8.08 -22.52
CA ASP A 500 7.51 -7.39 -22.12
C ASP A 500 7.56 -7.07 -20.62
N TYR A 501 7.09 -8.01 -19.75
CA TYR A 501 7.07 -7.86 -18.30
C TYR A 501 8.49 -7.70 -17.76
N ILE A 502 8.79 -6.55 -17.12
CA ILE A 502 10.11 -6.23 -16.59
C ILE A 502 10.28 -6.88 -15.22
N TYR A 503 11.36 -7.63 -15.03
CA TYR A 503 11.69 -8.27 -13.76
C TYR A 503 13.19 -8.31 -13.55
N GLN A 504 13.61 -8.38 -12.29
CA GLN A 504 15.00 -8.60 -11.93
C GLN A 504 15.25 -10.11 -11.75
N HIS A 505 16.33 -10.59 -12.32
CA HIS A 505 16.78 -11.96 -12.15
C HIS A 505 18.29 -12.02 -11.84
N ARG A 506 18.69 -13.04 -11.10
CA ARG A 506 20.11 -13.36 -10.91
C ARG A 506 20.69 -13.92 -12.21
N THR A 507 21.84 -13.43 -12.62
CA THR A 507 22.50 -13.89 -13.86
C THR A 507 23.30 -15.17 -13.64
N GLY A 508 23.53 -15.57 -12.38
CA GLY A 508 24.45 -16.63 -12.00
C GLY A 508 25.92 -16.19 -11.90
N ALA A 509 26.21 -14.93 -12.28
CA ALA A 509 27.54 -14.35 -12.10
C ALA A 509 27.71 -13.76 -10.69
N PHE A 510 28.96 -13.70 -10.23
CA PHE A 510 29.38 -13.11 -8.97
C PHE A 510 30.54 -12.16 -9.21
N VAL A 511 30.55 -11.01 -8.55
CA VAL A 511 31.56 -9.95 -8.68
C VAL A 511 31.88 -9.36 -7.30
N ASP A 512 32.95 -8.57 -7.21
CA ASP A 512 33.18 -7.69 -6.06
C ASP A 512 32.26 -6.45 -6.10
N GLU A 513 32.39 -5.56 -5.12
CA GLU A 513 31.57 -4.33 -5.04
C GLU A 513 31.89 -3.34 -6.17
N GLU A 514 33.04 -3.43 -6.80
CA GLU A 514 33.47 -2.66 -7.97
C GLU A 514 33.03 -3.30 -9.30
N GLY A 515 32.40 -4.48 -9.27
CA GLY A 515 31.96 -5.20 -10.47
C GLY A 515 33.00 -6.05 -11.15
N ASN A 516 34.17 -6.32 -10.51
CA ASN A 516 35.19 -7.16 -11.07
C ASN A 516 34.97 -8.64 -10.71
N PRO A 517 35.48 -9.59 -11.52
CA PRO A 517 35.47 -11.01 -11.15
C PRO A 517 36.17 -11.24 -9.82
N CYS A 518 35.53 -11.93 -8.91
CA CYS A 518 36.03 -12.15 -7.56
C CYS A 518 36.06 -13.63 -7.18
N ALA A 519 36.83 -13.98 -6.12
CA ALA A 519 36.92 -15.32 -5.58
C ALA A 519 36.52 -15.41 -4.09
N VAL A 520 36.44 -14.29 -3.40
CA VAL A 520 36.11 -14.20 -1.98
C VAL A 520 35.18 -12.99 -1.77
N ASP A 521 34.18 -13.15 -0.92
CA ASP A 521 33.18 -12.13 -0.60
C ASP A 521 32.44 -11.59 -1.83
N CYS A 522 32.08 -12.49 -2.72
CA CYS A 522 31.45 -12.16 -3.99
C CYS A 522 29.96 -11.85 -3.81
N LYS A 523 29.51 -10.83 -4.52
CA LYS A 523 28.10 -10.39 -4.53
C LYS A 523 27.40 -10.94 -5.79
N PRO A 524 26.15 -11.42 -5.70
CA PRO A 524 25.40 -11.88 -6.86
C PRO A 524 25.09 -10.72 -7.82
N VAL A 525 25.22 -10.99 -9.11
CA VAL A 525 24.81 -10.03 -10.15
C VAL A 525 23.33 -10.21 -10.45
N VAL A 526 22.57 -9.13 -10.33
CA VAL A 526 21.12 -9.06 -10.63
C VAL A 526 20.90 -8.14 -11.81
N GLN A 527 20.17 -8.59 -12.82
CA GLN A 527 19.92 -7.82 -14.05
C GLN A 527 18.43 -7.60 -14.29
N SER A 528 18.09 -6.39 -14.74
CA SER A 528 16.76 -6.07 -15.27
C SER A 528 16.56 -6.68 -16.65
N SER A 529 15.50 -7.46 -16.83
CA SER A 529 15.17 -8.19 -18.06
C SER A 529 13.69 -8.14 -18.36
N GLN A 530 13.30 -8.53 -19.57
CA GLN A 530 11.90 -8.58 -20.02
C GLN A 530 11.53 -9.95 -20.54
N GLN A 531 10.30 -10.39 -20.21
CA GLN A 531 9.72 -11.62 -20.73
C GLN A 531 8.19 -11.56 -20.61
N ASP A 532 7.46 -12.19 -21.52
CA ASP A 532 6.02 -12.30 -21.44
C ASP A 532 5.58 -13.15 -20.23
N ALA A 533 4.58 -12.66 -19.49
CA ALA A 533 4.03 -13.34 -18.33
C ALA A 533 2.49 -13.38 -18.33
N ILE A 534 1.93 -14.29 -17.57
CA ILE A 534 0.49 -14.41 -17.36
C ILE A 534 0.22 -14.42 -15.87
N PHE A 535 -0.73 -13.59 -15.43
CA PHE A 535 -1.24 -13.58 -14.07
C PHE A 535 -2.72 -13.92 -14.11
N LYS A 536 -3.15 -14.84 -13.23
CA LYS A 536 -4.55 -15.24 -13.14
C LYS A 536 -4.91 -15.59 -11.70
N GLY A 537 -6.16 -15.39 -11.35
CA GLY A 537 -6.58 -15.66 -9.98
C GLY A 537 -8.02 -15.26 -9.68
N TYR A 538 -8.32 -15.29 -8.39
CA TYR A 538 -9.63 -14.89 -7.87
C TYR A 538 -9.52 -14.25 -6.49
N GLU A 539 -10.56 -13.48 -6.15
CA GLU A 539 -10.84 -12.94 -4.83
C GLU A 539 -12.29 -13.28 -4.49
N ALA A 540 -12.56 -13.90 -3.34
CA ALA A 540 -13.90 -14.33 -2.95
C ALA A 540 -14.18 -13.96 -1.49
N LYS A 541 -15.39 -13.46 -1.21
CA LYS A 541 -15.84 -13.06 0.12
C LYS A 541 -17.32 -13.36 0.28
N LEU A 542 -17.68 -14.03 1.39
CA LEU A 542 -19.07 -14.30 1.78
C LEU A 542 -19.26 -13.75 3.19
N ILE A 543 -20.25 -12.91 3.41
CA ILE A 543 -20.57 -12.31 4.71
C ILE A 543 -21.98 -12.71 5.11
N PHE A 544 -22.09 -13.37 6.25
CA PHE A 544 -23.33 -13.84 6.84
C PHE A 544 -23.63 -13.04 8.11
N PRO A 545 -24.66 -12.20 8.15
CA PRO A 545 -25.22 -11.67 9.39
C PRO A 545 -25.83 -12.84 10.19
N VAL A 546 -25.10 -13.35 11.20
CA VAL A 546 -25.51 -14.53 11.98
C VAL A 546 -26.50 -14.15 13.09
N VAL A 547 -26.26 -13.00 13.71
CA VAL A 547 -27.11 -12.43 14.76
C VAL A 547 -27.27 -10.94 14.48
N GLU A 548 -28.49 -10.47 14.41
CA GLU A 548 -28.85 -9.05 14.32
C GLU A 548 -30.04 -8.78 15.24
N ASN A 549 -29.77 -8.37 16.46
CA ASN A 549 -30.80 -8.10 17.46
C ASN A 549 -30.29 -7.16 18.58
N HIS A 550 -31.06 -7.02 19.65
CA HIS A 550 -30.68 -6.18 20.81
C HIS A 550 -29.37 -6.59 21.52
N LEU A 551 -28.84 -7.79 21.26
CA LEU A 551 -27.53 -8.22 21.76
C LEU A 551 -26.37 -7.75 20.88
N GLY A 552 -26.65 -7.21 19.72
CA GLY A 552 -25.66 -6.68 18.78
C GLY A 552 -25.75 -7.35 17.39
N LEU A 553 -24.81 -6.98 16.54
CA LEU A 553 -24.59 -7.56 15.23
C LEU A 553 -23.38 -8.51 15.30
N VAL A 554 -23.59 -9.77 14.88
CA VAL A 554 -22.51 -10.74 14.69
C VAL A 554 -22.50 -11.12 13.21
N GLU A 555 -21.37 -10.90 12.55
CA GLU A 555 -21.14 -11.28 11.16
C GLU A 555 -20.05 -12.33 11.04
N LEU A 556 -20.31 -13.37 10.27
CA LEU A 556 -19.31 -14.35 9.86
C LEU A 556 -18.89 -14.07 8.42
N THR A 557 -17.63 -13.76 8.23
CA THR A 557 -17.02 -13.61 6.90
C THR A 557 -16.18 -14.84 6.57
N LEU A 558 -16.46 -15.48 5.42
CA LEU A 558 -15.57 -16.46 4.79
C LEU A 558 -14.87 -15.77 3.62
N PHE A 559 -13.57 -16.02 3.48
CA PHE A 559 -12.80 -15.39 2.41
C PHE A 559 -11.75 -16.33 1.82
N SER A 560 -11.40 -16.06 0.56
CA SER A 560 -10.29 -16.73 -0.12
C SER A 560 -9.76 -15.86 -1.24
N ASP A 561 -8.44 -15.89 -1.46
CA ASP A 561 -7.79 -15.30 -2.62
C ASP A 561 -6.64 -16.18 -3.13
N TYR A 562 -6.41 -16.09 -4.43
CA TYR A 562 -5.34 -16.81 -5.11
C TYR A 562 -4.84 -16.01 -6.31
N THR A 563 -3.52 -15.98 -6.47
CA THR A 563 -2.87 -15.40 -7.63
C THR A 563 -1.74 -16.31 -8.11
N ARG A 564 -1.74 -16.66 -9.39
CA ARG A 564 -0.67 -17.37 -10.07
C ARG A 564 -0.03 -16.45 -11.10
N GLY A 565 1.30 -16.33 -11.05
CA GLY A 565 2.12 -15.68 -12.07
C GLY A 565 3.06 -16.69 -12.72
N GLU A 566 3.05 -16.78 -14.05
CA GLU A 566 3.89 -17.70 -14.81
C GLU A 566 4.44 -17.04 -16.07
N PHE A 567 5.67 -17.32 -16.43
CA PHE A 567 6.25 -16.86 -17.68
C PHE A 567 5.80 -17.73 -18.85
N LYS A 568 5.55 -17.14 -20.00
CA LYS A 568 5.13 -17.89 -21.21
C LYS A 568 6.21 -18.86 -21.72
N THR A 569 7.47 -18.54 -21.49
CA THR A 569 8.60 -19.39 -21.87
C THR A 569 8.87 -20.52 -20.88
N GLY A 570 8.10 -20.56 -19.80
CA GLY A 570 8.24 -21.52 -18.69
C GLY A 570 8.90 -20.90 -17.45
N GLY A 571 8.60 -21.48 -16.29
CA GLY A 571 8.99 -20.96 -14.98
C GLY A 571 7.96 -20.03 -14.35
N ASP A 572 8.13 -19.78 -13.08
CA ASP A 572 7.22 -18.98 -12.27
C ASP A 572 7.74 -17.56 -12.09
N VAL A 573 6.83 -16.59 -12.05
CA VAL A 573 7.15 -15.21 -11.69
C VAL A 573 7.58 -15.17 -10.22
N PRO A 574 8.69 -14.50 -9.89
CA PRO A 574 9.18 -14.45 -8.52
C PRO A 574 8.23 -13.71 -7.56
N ARG A 575 8.30 -14.07 -6.28
CA ARG A 575 7.62 -13.40 -5.16
C ARG A 575 6.09 -13.38 -5.25
N MET A 576 5.50 -14.46 -5.76
CA MET A 576 4.05 -14.62 -5.81
C MET A 576 3.47 -15.00 -4.44
N PRO A 577 2.29 -14.44 -4.05
CA PRO A 577 1.63 -14.83 -2.81
C PRO A 577 1.08 -16.26 -2.89
N PRO A 578 0.97 -16.99 -1.76
CA PRO A 578 0.31 -18.29 -1.70
C PRO A 578 -1.22 -18.17 -1.81
N LEU A 579 -1.91 -19.30 -2.02
CA LEU A 579 -3.35 -19.39 -1.78
C LEU A 579 -3.64 -19.06 -0.31
N ARG A 580 -4.61 -18.16 -0.07
CA ARG A 580 -5.09 -17.83 1.27
C ARG A 580 -6.59 -18.06 1.36
N TYR A 581 -7.03 -18.56 2.52
CA TYR A 581 -8.45 -18.68 2.85
C TYR A 581 -8.63 -18.64 4.37
N GLY A 582 -9.82 -18.29 4.79
CA GLY A 582 -10.08 -18.20 6.21
C GLY A 582 -11.47 -17.73 6.56
N LEU A 583 -11.62 -17.44 7.84
CA LEU A 583 -12.85 -16.90 8.41
C LEU A 583 -12.55 -15.74 9.35
N GLN A 584 -13.51 -14.83 9.45
CA GLN A 584 -13.50 -13.74 10.41
C GLN A 584 -14.87 -13.66 11.07
N LEU A 585 -14.89 -13.49 12.37
CA LEU A 585 -16.08 -13.23 13.15
C LEU A 585 -16.00 -11.80 13.68
N ASP A 586 -16.96 -10.96 13.30
CA ASP A 586 -17.07 -9.58 13.74
C ASP A 586 -18.25 -9.46 14.71
N TYR A 587 -18.07 -8.72 15.79
CA TYR A 587 -19.13 -8.36 16.74
C TYR A 587 -19.16 -6.86 16.94
N ASN A 588 -20.34 -6.27 16.73
CA ASN A 588 -20.58 -4.84 16.90
C ASN A 588 -21.81 -4.60 17.76
N LYS A 589 -21.64 -3.82 18.82
CA LYS A 589 -22.75 -3.35 19.65
C LYS A 589 -22.41 -2.02 20.31
N ASP A 590 -23.20 -0.99 20.02
CA ASP A 590 -23.10 0.34 20.65
C ASP A 590 -21.65 0.87 20.66
N LYS A 591 -20.97 0.66 21.79
CA LYS A 591 -19.63 1.17 22.09
C LYS A 591 -18.53 0.14 21.92
N VAL A 592 -18.87 -1.12 21.61
CA VAL A 592 -17.92 -2.23 21.48
C VAL A 592 -17.90 -2.71 20.05
N SER A 593 -16.73 -2.83 19.47
CA SER A 593 -16.51 -3.66 18.30
C SER A 593 -15.34 -4.60 18.54
N SER A 594 -15.43 -5.81 17.99
CA SER A 594 -14.37 -6.80 18.12
C SER A 594 -14.34 -7.71 16.91
N TYR A 595 -13.18 -8.30 16.63
CA TYR A 595 -13.04 -9.30 15.60
C TYR A 595 -12.13 -10.45 16.04
N LEU A 596 -12.37 -11.61 15.44
CA LEU A 596 -11.48 -12.78 15.50
C LEU A 596 -11.30 -13.29 14.07
N ARG A 597 -10.06 -13.30 13.58
CA ARG A 597 -9.72 -13.70 12.21
C ARG A 597 -8.73 -14.84 12.21
N LEU A 598 -9.08 -15.93 11.54
CA LEU A 598 -8.21 -17.07 11.27
C LEU A 598 -7.95 -17.15 9.77
N THR A 599 -6.69 -17.07 9.38
CA THR A 599 -6.24 -17.22 7.99
C THR A 599 -5.35 -18.44 7.86
N ARG A 600 -5.60 -19.28 6.86
CA ARG A 600 -4.66 -20.28 6.38
C ARG A 600 -4.02 -19.75 5.11
N ALA A 601 -2.69 -19.72 5.06
CA ALA A 601 -1.91 -19.60 3.84
C ALA A 601 -1.28 -20.95 3.53
N ASP A 602 -1.43 -21.42 2.30
CA ASP A 602 -0.85 -22.69 1.90
C ASP A 602 0.65 -22.55 1.59
N ASP A 603 1.32 -23.69 1.36
CA ASP A 603 2.72 -23.70 0.92
C ASP A 603 2.84 -22.97 -0.43
N GLN A 604 3.83 -22.09 -0.57
CA GLN A 604 4.14 -21.52 -1.87
C GLN A 604 5.30 -22.29 -2.51
N THR A 605 4.95 -23.11 -3.49
CA THR A 605 5.92 -23.95 -4.22
C THR A 605 6.18 -23.44 -5.64
N HIS A 606 5.37 -22.50 -6.12
CA HIS A 606 5.55 -21.83 -7.41
C HIS A 606 6.47 -20.62 -7.19
N VAL A 607 7.77 -20.83 -7.38
CA VAL A 607 8.81 -19.85 -7.06
C VAL A 607 9.64 -19.52 -8.29
N GLY A 608 10.12 -18.29 -8.34
CA GLY A 608 11.02 -17.84 -9.40
C GLY A 608 12.39 -18.53 -9.32
N GLU A 609 13.20 -18.32 -10.34
CA GLU A 609 14.58 -18.79 -10.37
C GLU A 609 15.38 -18.20 -9.19
N PHE A 610 16.21 -19.02 -8.54
CA PHE A 610 16.97 -18.68 -7.32
C PHE A 610 16.11 -18.29 -6.11
N GLU A 611 14.85 -18.71 -6.08
CA GLU A 611 13.99 -18.59 -4.92
C GLU A 611 13.72 -19.97 -4.29
N THR A 612 13.39 -19.98 -3.01
CA THR A 612 12.95 -21.19 -2.29
C THR A 612 11.47 -21.15 -2.00
N SER A 613 10.83 -22.32 -1.93
CA SER A 613 9.46 -22.45 -1.45
C SER A 613 9.31 -21.92 -0.03
N THR A 614 8.14 -21.45 0.34
CA THR A 614 7.79 -21.11 1.73
C THR A 614 6.73 -22.06 2.27
N ALA A 615 6.87 -22.45 3.53
CA ALA A 615 5.88 -23.27 4.21
C ALA A 615 4.59 -22.50 4.47
N GLY A 616 3.48 -23.17 4.39
CA GLY A 616 2.20 -22.61 4.76
C GLY A 616 2.05 -22.44 6.28
N TYR A 617 1.14 -21.55 6.68
CA TYR A 617 0.95 -21.19 8.07
C TYR A 617 -0.53 -20.93 8.42
N TYR A 618 -0.82 -20.94 9.71
CA TYR A 618 -2.07 -20.42 10.28
C TYR A 618 -1.79 -19.09 10.99
N LEU A 619 -2.54 -18.06 10.65
CA LEU A 619 -2.46 -16.75 11.29
C LEU A 619 -3.78 -16.48 12.04
N LEU A 620 -3.70 -16.38 13.37
CA LEU A 620 -4.83 -16.01 14.23
C LEU A 620 -4.61 -14.60 14.77
N ASN A 621 -5.52 -13.71 14.45
CA ASN A 621 -5.56 -12.33 14.92
C ASN A 621 -6.89 -12.06 15.61
N ALA A 622 -6.87 -11.21 16.64
CA ALA A 622 -8.06 -10.78 17.35
C ALA A 622 -7.93 -9.30 17.72
N GLY A 623 -9.05 -8.62 17.88
CA GLY A 623 -9.04 -7.23 18.33
C GLY A 623 -10.36 -6.84 18.97
N VAL A 624 -10.29 -5.86 19.85
CA VAL A 624 -11.45 -5.24 20.50
C VAL A 624 -11.19 -3.76 20.66
N ASN A 625 -12.22 -2.96 20.41
CA ASN A 625 -12.23 -1.56 20.80
C ASN A 625 -13.47 -1.23 21.64
N TYR A 626 -13.33 -0.24 22.49
CA TYR A 626 -14.38 0.23 23.39
C TYR A 626 -14.40 1.76 23.43
N GLN A 627 -15.54 2.34 23.07
CA GLN A 627 -15.73 3.79 23.07
C GLN A 627 -16.37 4.27 24.38
N ILE A 628 -15.71 5.20 25.07
CA ILE A 628 -16.14 5.79 26.33
C ILE A 628 -16.46 7.25 26.10
N LYS A 629 -17.62 7.71 26.55
CA LYS A 629 -17.89 9.16 26.66
C LYS A 629 -17.08 9.71 27.83
N ALA A 630 -16.18 10.65 27.55
CA ALA A 630 -15.47 11.42 28.57
C ALA A 630 -16.26 12.68 28.96
N ALA A 631 -15.66 13.62 29.64
CA ALA A 631 -16.32 14.85 30.06
C ALA A 631 -16.65 15.77 28.86
N GLY A 632 -17.84 16.32 28.84
CA GLY A 632 -18.31 17.17 27.74
C GLY A 632 -18.47 16.41 26.44
N ASP A 633 -17.91 16.95 25.34
CA ASP A 633 -17.92 16.35 24.00
C ASP A 633 -16.73 15.39 23.76
N ALA A 634 -15.85 15.20 24.74
CA ALA A 634 -14.69 14.34 24.59
C ALA A 634 -15.09 12.87 24.52
N LYS A 635 -14.40 12.13 23.64
CA LYS A 635 -14.54 10.67 23.47
C LYS A 635 -13.19 10.02 23.71
N LEU A 636 -13.20 8.93 24.46
CA LEU A 636 -12.03 8.07 24.66
C LEU A 636 -12.31 6.71 24.01
N LEU A 637 -11.50 6.36 23.02
CA LEU A 637 -11.44 5.03 22.46
C LEU A 637 -10.29 4.28 23.11
N VAL A 638 -10.54 3.08 23.62
CA VAL A 638 -9.50 2.15 24.11
C VAL A 638 -9.55 0.92 23.23
N PHE A 639 -8.39 0.41 22.83
CA PHE A 639 -8.34 -0.77 21.96
C PHE A 639 -7.19 -1.70 22.36
N ALA A 640 -7.37 -2.98 22.02
CA ALA A 640 -6.36 -4.01 22.13
C ALA A 640 -6.42 -4.93 20.91
N LYS A 641 -5.26 -5.31 20.38
CA LYS A 641 -5.11 -6.27 19.28
C LYS A 641 -4.14 -7.37 19.71
N GLY A 642 -4.38 -8.58 19.24
CA GLY A 642 -3.44 -9.69 19.31
C GLY A 642 -3.11 -10.14 17.89
N ASN A 643 -1.85 -10.16 17.55
CA ASN A 643 -1.34 -10.54 16.25
C ASN A 643 -0.55 -11.85 16.36
N ASN A 644 -0.66 -12.72 15.32
CA ASN A 644 0.02 -14.00 15.29
C ASN A 644 -0.10 -14.80 16.58
N LEU A 645 -1.32 -14.90 17.14
CA LEU A 645 -1.59 -15.51 18.46
C LEU A 645 -1.13 -16.97 18.56
N LEU A 646 -0.92 -17.64 17.43
CA LEU A 646 -0.41 -19.02 17.34
C LEU A 646 1.12 -19.08 17.33
N ASP A 647 1.82 -17.93 17.35
CA ASP A 647 3.29 -17.82 17.37
C ASP A 647 3.98 -18.57 16.24
N GLN A 648 3.40 -18.49 15.04
CA GLN A 648 3.97 -19.15 13.85
C GLN A 648 5.20 -18.38 13.35
N ASN A 649 6.25 -19.11 12.94
CA ASN A 649 7.36 -18.52 12.19
C ASN A 649 6.91 -18.35 10.73
N ILE A 650 6.42 -17.17 10.39
CA ILE A 650 5.80 -16.86 9.10
C ILE A 650 6.86 -16.28 8.16
N ARG A 651 7.17 -17.01 7.09
CA ARG A 651 8.06 -16.55 6.02
C ARG A 651 7.23 -16.14 4.82
N ASN A 652 7.09 -14.83 4.63
CA ASN A 652 6.26 -14.30 3.56
C ASN A 652 6.88 -14.56 2.18
N ALA A 653 6.16 -15.26 1.30
CA ALA A 653 6.62 -15.60 -0.04
C ALA A 653 6.88 -14.36 -0.93
N THR A 654 6.22 -13.24 -0.65
CA THR A 654 6.42 -11.98 -1.37
C THR A 654 7.61 -11.16 -0.85
N SER A 655 8.24 -11.57 0.28
CA SER A 655 9.42 -10.91 0.84
C SER A 655 10.68 -11.24 0.05
N TYR A 656 11.54 -10.25 -0.14
CA TYR A 656 12.91 -10.44 -0.62
C TYR A 656 13.78 -11.16 0.42
N LEU A 657 13.49 -10.93 1.71
CA LEU A 657 14.21 -11.53 2.83
C LEU A 657 13.51 -12.77 3.40
N ARG A 658 12.75 -13.54 2.58
CA ARG A 658 11.98 -14.70 3.05
C ARG A 658 12.79 -15.74 3.81
N ASN A 659 14.07 -15.93 3.44
CA ASN A 659 14.97 -16.86 4.11
C ASN A 659 15.69 -16.24 5.31
N PHE A 660 15.68 -14.90 5.46
CA PHE A 660 16.45 -14.15 6.44
C PHE A 660 15.61 -13.46 7.52
N ALA A 661 14.37 -13.05 7.19
CA ALA A 661 13.52 -12.29 8.08
C ALA A 661 12.07 -12.79 8.04
N PRO A 662 11.64 -13.60 9.01
CA PRO A 662 10.23 -13.92 9.18
C PRO A 662 9.44 -12.70 9.67
N GLU A 663 8.10 -12.78 9.58
CA GLU A 663 7.17 -11.83 10.16
C GLU A 663 7.26 -11.85 11.70
N ALA A 664 6.65 -10.85 12.34
CA ALA A 664 6.55 -10.77 13.79
C ALA A 664 5.99 -12.05 14.43
N GLY A 665 6.54 -12.45 15.54
CA GLY A 665 6.02 -13.49 16.40
C GLY A 665 4.69 -13.08 17.05
N ARG A 666 4.26 -13.81 18.07
CA ARG A 666 3.05 -13.47 18.82
C ARG A 666 3.21 -12.16 19.57
N GLY A 667 2.28 -11.23 19.34
CA GLY A 667 2.30 -9.94 20.01
C GLY A 667 0.93 -9.40 20.36
N ALA A 668 0.95 -8.40 21.23
CA ALA A 668 -0.21 -7.62 21.62
C ALA A 668 0.07 -6.14 21.41
N GLU A 669 -0.87 -5.44 20.77
CA GLU A 669 -0.88 -3.99 20.69
C GLU A 669 -2.03 -3.46 21.53
N VAL A 670 -1.76 -2.47 22.37
CA VAL A 670 -2.78 -1.77 23.16
C VAL A 670 -2.65 -0.27 22.93
N GLY A 671 -3.77 0.42 22.97
CA GLY A 671 -3.73 1.87 22.80
C GLY A 671 -5.00 2.57 23.25
N PHE A 672 -4.92 3.88 23.24
CA PHE A 672 -6.08 4.75 23.46
C PHE A 672 -6.03 5.97 22.54
N ARG A 673 -7.20 6.50 22.22
CA ARG A 673 -7.38 7.76 21.50
C ARG A 673 -8.35 8.65 22.28
N LEU A 674 -7.88 9.81 22.67
CA LEU A 674 -8.71 10.87 23.23
C LEU A 674 -9.00 11.89 22.11
N SER A 675 -10.27 12.16 21.87
CA SER A 675 -10.72 13.16 20.87
C SER A 675 -11.74 14.10 21.49
N TYR A 676 -11.66 15.39 21.10
CA TYR A 676 -12.50 16.49 21.58
C TYR A 676 -13.12 17.25 20.40
#